data_1766166d11525b72a73c2aca68c7ff34
#
_entry.id   1766166d11525b72a73c2aca68c7ff34
#
_cell.length_a   1.000
_cell.length_b   1.000
_cell.length_c   1.000
_cell.angle_alpha   90.00
_cell.angle_beta   90.00
_cell.angle_gamma   90.00
#
_symmetry.space_group_name_H-M   'P 1'
#
loop_
_entity.id
_entity.type
_entity.pdbx_description
1 polymer ?
#
loop_
_entity_poly.entity_id
_entity_poly.type
_entity_poly.pdbx_seq_one_letter_code
_entity_poly.pdbx_strand_id
1 'polypeptide(L)'
;MTRRVIGIEIELGASIAGHDGEEPAYQVASRALMDAAREHVVHLPDTSSGGIFMANGGRIYVDTGHHLEVCIPEVDSPDECVRFVDACKSIVADLARKVSRKLRKDVLIFTTNVDYWQYKTTWACHESFSHCADRASLPADLVPHFVSRLWCGAGGLNPLCAGIEFSMSPRLHIFETEISGCTTEHRGIFNTRNESLAGGACQRLHVICGDTLCSQTSLWLRVGTTGLVLAMAEAGLKPGRAVRLRRPVQALHRFATDPYFKTTAELGDGRCVTALQIQRHYLEMAEANLEHDCMPEWAPEVCRRWRAMLDRLQQGPEAVELTLDWAIKYAIFQEHLREEGLDPALLPHWNKVLTRLQTLLRKKQLGERLSADLIIGRNGPLRDEVKRLEPKLTAHGLAWEQVPQVLRLRSELCETDLHFGQLHPKGIFATLEPQLEHRIPGIGAIDRAKTTPPQRTRARLRGEAIRRLAGRKNCSASWTYVQDDKGRRLDLSGPLCLDAHWSDGARREPAMGLTRREVSFHYNRGDLNLMLAITERARRSRAVIGPDGVGQFMPHVAWAKSRRGELARALAILDELTATGGNPNSLVWEYVAVYRFQALVPNRPEIWTWIRRGDELLAGGDRSQCTRAEHLGHKGYVLSRSGPLREAERVLRSACGYRDLGGNHARVEARNMTDLADVLRILGQHDEAARWLDEAATIHACHDYPGDKADHLLTVQAKLERDPARARSHLRSAKRIQTRFSNRVGLVRTLLLEARLSKTRRAADRRKAQVLDLREQVPDLRSCPLLARILDRWPQWASCCQAVDPVTEHGDSFWLL
;
A
#
# COMPACT_ATOMS: atom_id res chain seq x y z
N MET A 1 -22.59 -1.15 -17.75
CA MET A 1 -21.84 0.07 -18.18
C MET A 1 -21.13 -0.23 -19.48
N THR A 2 -21.65 0.23 -20.58
CA THR A 2 -21.13 -0.05 -21.94
C THR A 2 -19.78 0.64 -22.23
N ARG A 3 -19.47 1.74 -21.56
CA ARG A 3 -18.18 2.43 -21.63
C ARG A 3 -17.51 2.43 -20.26
N ARG A 4 -16.34 1.83 -20.18
CA ARG A 4 -15.57 1.68 -18.96
C ARG A 4 -14.29 2.50 -19.05
N VAL A 5 -14.01 3.27 -18.01
CA VAL A 5 -12.71 3.96 -17.88
C VAL A 5 -11.67 2.99 -17.34
N ILE A 6 -10.51 2.97 -17.99
CA ILE A 6 -9.36 2.13 -17.68
C ILE A 6 -8.17 3.04 -17.40
N GLY A 7 -7.39 2.74 -16.38
CA GLY A 7 -6.12 3.39 -16.06
C GLY A 7 -5.05 2.36 -15.73
N ILE A 8 -3.82 2.65 -16.08
CA ILE A 8 -2.64 1.84 -15.73
C ILE A 8 -1.63 2.74 -15.02
N GLU A 9 -1.09 2.23 -13.92
CA GLU A 9 0.01 2.81 -13.16
C GLU A 9 1.20 1.85 -13.29
N ILE A 10 2.37 2.36 -13.68
CA ILE A 10 3.58 1.56 -13.91
C ILE A 10 4.65 2.06 -12.95
N GLU A 11 5.05 1.21 -12.02
CA GLU A 11 6.24 1.42 -11.20
C GLU A 11 7.47 0.94 -12.00
N LEU A 12 8.54 1.72 -12.00
CA LEU A 12 9.76 1.43 -12.74
C LEU A 12 10.97 1.31 -11.80
N GLY A 13 11.76 0.28 -12.00
CA GLY A 13 13.08 0.21 -11.40
C GLY A 13 14.02 1.21 -12.08
N ALA A 14 14.80 1.95 -11.29
CA ALA A 14 15.77 2.91 -11.80
C ALA A 14 17.12 2.75 -11.10
N SER A 15 18.22 2.98 -11.83
CA SER A 15 19.57 2.94 -11.26
C SER A 15 20.52 3.83 -12.08
N ILE A 16 21.71 4.08 -11.54
CA ILE A 16 22.79 4.80 -12.23
C ILE A 16 24.02 3.89 -12.24
N ALA A 17 24.52 3.57 -13.42
CA ALA A 17 25.72 2.73 -13.58
C ALA A 17 26.95 3.37 -12.90
N GLY A 18 27.68 2.58 -12.14
CA GLY A 18 28.89 3.05 -11.45
C GLY A 18 28.59 4.16 -10.41
N HIS A 19 27.43 4.12 -9.78
CA HIS A 19 27.13 5.02 -8.66
C HIS A 19 27.84 4.54 -7.40
N ASP A 20 28.60 5.44 -6.80
CA ASP A 20 29.47 5.21 -5.62
C ASP A 20 29.15 6.17 -4.44
N GLY A 21 28.06 6.91 -4.55
CA GLY A 21 27.61 7.85 -3.52
C GLY A 21 26.92 7.17 -2.32
N GLU A 22 26.83 7.87 -1.19
CA GLU A 22 26.19 7.39 0.04
C GLU A 22 24.66 7.19 -0.12
N GLU A 23 24.01 7.97 -0.98
CA GLU A 23 22.57 7.84 -1.24
C GLU A 23 22.33 6.71 -2.25
N PRO A 24 21.29 5.86 -2.06
CA PRO A 24 20.98 4.77 -2.97
C PRO A 24 20.78 5.23 -4.42
N ALA A 25 21.38 4.52 -5.38
CA ALA A 25 21.36 4.85 -6.81
C ALA A 25 19.95 5.06 -7.36
N TYR A 26 18.97 4.26 -6.89
CA TYR A 26 17.58 4.36 -7.33
C TYR A 26 16.90 5.66 -6.89
N GLN A 27 17.23 6.20 -5.71
CA GLN A 27 16.68 7.47 -5.22
C GLN A 27 17.25 8.64 -6.02
N VAL A 28 18.55 8.61 -6.29
CA VAL A 28 19.22 9.63 -7.12
C VAL A 28 18.66 9.60 -8.55
N ALA A 29 18.52 8.41 -9.13
CA ALA A 29 17.95 8.24 -10.47
C ALA A 29 16.51 8.76 -10.56
N SER A 30 15.63 8.36 -9.65
CA SER A 30 14.21 8.79 -9.64
C SER A 30 14.06 10.30 -9.51
N ARG A 31 14.87 10.93 -8.66
CA ARG A 31 14.90 12.39 -8.51
C ARG A 31 15.37 13.08 -9.78
N ALA A 32 16.49 12.63 -10.36
CA ALA A 32 17.04 13.19 -11.60
C ALA A 32 16.07 13.06 -12.78
N LEU A 33 15.35 11.93 -12.88
CA LEU A 33 14.32 11.72 -13.89
C LEU A 33 13.13 12.64 -13.68
N MET A 34 12.72 12.86 -12.41
CA MET A 34 11.61 13.77 -12.10
C MET A 34 11.97 15.22 -12.43
N ASP A 35 13.21 15.65 -12.18
CA ASP A 35 13.70 16.97 -12.54
C ASP A 35 13.76 17.14 -14.08
N ALA A 36 14.25 16.12 -14.79
CA ALA A 36 14.23 16.12 -16.24
C ALA A 36 12.80 16.14 -16.81
N ALA A 37 11.84 15.47 -16.17
CA ALA A 37 10.45 15.53 -16.56
C ALA A 37 9.88 16.96 -16.44
N ARG A 38 10.17 17.65 -15.35
CA ARG A 38 9.80 19.07 -15.17
C ARG A 38 10.43 19.99 -16.20
N GLU A 39 11.66 19.70 -16.64
CA GLU A 39 12.39 20.52 -17.61
C GLU A 39 11.93 20.26 -19.06
N HIS A 40 11.58 19.04 -19.41
CA HIS A 40 11.44 18.63 -20.81
C HIS A 40 10.03 18.17 -21.23
N VAL A 41 9.11 17.97 -20.29
CA VAL A 41 7.73 17.57 -20.60
C VAL A 41 6.79 18.74 -20.40
N VAL A 42 5.89 18.97 -21.36
CA VAL A 42 4.82 19.97 -21.19
C VAL A 42 3.86 19.50 -20.12
N HIS A 43 3.79 20.24 -19.01
CA HIS A 43 3.10 19.80 -17.79
C HIS A 43 2.52 20.94 -16.95
N LEU A 44 1.69 20.54 -15.98
CA LEU A 44 1.36 21.33 -14.79
C LEU A 44 1.73 20.56 -13.52
N PRO A 45 2.10 21.28 -12.42
CA PRO A 45 2.33 20.65 -11.13
C PRO A 45 1.11 19.86 -10.64
N ASP A 46 1.35 18.70 -10.03
CA ASP A 46 0.34 17.96 -9.30
C ASP A 46 0.09 18.59 -7.93
N THR A 47 -1.17 18.74 -7.57
CA THR A 47 -1.58 19.34 -6.30
C THR A 47 -1.35 18.45 -5.08
N SER A 48 -1.10 17.16 -5.27
CA SER A 48 -1.14 16.17 -4.18
C SER A 48 0.18 15.51 -3.81
N SER A 49 1.17 15.44 -4.72
CA SER A 49 2.33 14.56 -4.51
C SER A 49 3.69 15.13 -4.94
N GLY A 50 3.75 16.37 -5.39
CA GLY A 50 4.99 16.90 -5.97
C GLY A 50 5.31 16.35 -7.37
N GLY A 51 4.46 15.53 -7.96
CA GLY A 51 4.52 15.05 -9.33
C GLY A 51 4.09 16.09 -10.36
N ILE A 52 3.90 15.65 -11.59
CA ILE A 52 3.39 16.47 -12.71
C ILE A 52 2.30 15.74 -13.48
N PHE A 53 1.32 16.48 -13.98
CA PHE A 53 0.38 16.02 -15.02
C PHE A 53 0.86 16.49 -16.39
N MET A 54 1.00 15.55 -17.33
CA MET A 54 1.53 15.76 -18.67
C MET A 54 0.47 16.24 -19.66
N ALA A 55 0.90 16.85 -20.75
CA ALA A 55 0.02 17.30 -21.82
C ALA A 55 -0.78 16.18 -22.50
N ASN A 56 -0.34 14.93 -22.44
CA ASN A 56 -1.12 13.79 -22.89
C ASN A 56 -2.22 13.36 -21.91
N GLY A 57 -2.35 14.04 -20.77
CA GLY A 57 -3.33 13.76 -19.72
C GLY A 57 -2.88 12.77 -18.65
N GLY A 58 -1.73 12.11 -18.81
CA GLY A 58 -1.13 11.20 -17.83
C GLY A 58 -0.34 11.92 -16.74
N ARG A 59 0.29 11.17 -15.84
CA ARG A 59 0.99 11.66 -14.65
C ARG A 59 2.34 10.98 -14.45
N ILE A 60 3.34 11.74 -13.98
CA ILE A 60 4.63 11.21 -13.50
C ILE A 60 4.86 11.71 -12.07
N TYR A 61 5.28 10.82 -11.18
CA TYR A 61 5.62 11.15 -9.79
C TYR A 61 6.58 10.12 -9.19
N VAL A 62 7.09 10.41 -8.01
CA VAL A 62 7.87 9.45 -7.21
C VAL A 62 6.98 8.98 -6.06
N ASP A 63 6.81 7.67 -5.92
CA ASP A 63 5.98 7.08 -4.89
C ASP A 63 6.64 7.08 -3.50
N THR A 64 5.96 6.51 -2.50
CA THR A 64 6.48 6.41 -1.13
C THR A 64 7.68 5.46 -0.99
N GLY A 65 7.87 4.55 -1.96
CA GLY A 65 9.00 3.64 -2.08
C GLY A 65 10.21 4.25 -2.81
N HIS A 66 10.11 5.52 -3.20
CA HIS A 66 11.07 6.21 -4.07
C HIS A 66 11.16 5.64 -5.50
N HIS A 67 10.16 4.91 -5.95
CA HIS A 67 10.07 4.44 -7.33
C HIS A 67 9.51 5.54 -8.23
N LEU A 68 10.06 5.64 -9.44
CA LEU A 68 9.45 6.46 -10.49
C LEU A 68 8.17 5.75 -10.95
N GLU A 69 7.05 6.42 -10.83
CA GLU A 69 5.76 5.89 -11.24
C GLU A 69 5.14 6.74 -12.34
N VAL A 70 4.62 6.08 -13.36
CA VAL A 70 3.98 6.71 -14.51
C VAL A 70 2.57 6.17 -14.67
N CYS A 71 1.59 7.07 -14.62
CA CYS A 71 0.19 6.74 -14.88
C CYS A 71 -0.19 7.18 -16.29
N ILE A 72 -0.82 6.30 -17.05
CA ILE A 72 -1.43 6.69 -18.33
C ILE A 72 -2.63 7.62 -18.09
N PRO A 73 -3.03 8.44 -19.09
CA PRO A 73 -4.34 9.08 -19.05
C PRO A 73 -5.46 8.03 -19.00
N GLU A 74 -6.62 8.41 -18.50
CA GLU A 74 -7.80 7.54 -18.56
C GLU A 74 -8.19 7.25 -20.00
N VAL A 75 -8.36 5.96 -20.32
CA VAL A 75 -8.77 5.44 -21.64
C VAL A 75 -10.04 4.60 -21.52
N ASP A 76 -10.66 4.20 -22.63
CA ASP A 76 -11.89 3.39 -22.62
C ASP A 76 -11.81 2.13 -23.50
N SER A 77 -10.61 1.78 -23.98
CA SER A 77 -10.40 0.56 -24.75
C SER A 77 -9.02 -0.08 -24.49
N PRO A 78 -8.86 -1.39 -24.73
CA PRO A 78 -7.57 -2.06 -24.67
C PRO A 78 -6.53 -1.47 -25.64
N ASP A 79 -6.95 -1.03 -26.84
CA ASP A 79 -6.07 -0.43 -27.85
C ASP A 79 -5.44 0.87 -27.37
N GLU A 80 -6.27 1.78 -26.83
CA GLU A 80 -5.76 3.01 -26.23
C GLU A 80 -4.88 2.72 -25.01
N CYS A 81 -5.24 1.72 -24.20
CA CYS A 81 -4.44 1.32 -23.04
C CYS A 81 -3.01 0.96 -23.47
N VAL A 82 -2.84 0.07 -24.44
CA VAL A 82 -1.51 -0.30 -24.97
C VAL A 82 -0.79 0.90 -25.56
N ARG A 83 -1.47 1.71 -26.37
CA ARG A 83 -0.88 2.92 -27.00
C ARG A 83 -0.30 3.88 -25.96
N PHE A 84 -1.05 4.17 -24.89
CA PHE A 84 -0.60 5.10 -23.87
C PHE A 84 0.42 4.51 -22.91
N VAL A 85 0.40 3.21 -22.65
CA VAL A 85 1.48 2.53 -21.89
C VAL A 85 2.81 2.62 -22.65
N ASP A 86 2.82 2.33 -23.95
CA ASP A 86 4.03 2.43 -24.76
C ASP A 86 4.50 3.88 -24.90
N ALA A 87 3.57 4.84 -25.02
CA ALA A 87 3.90 6.26 -25.05
C ALA A 87 4.56 6.72 -23.73
N CYS A 88 4.03 6.28 -22.58
CA CYS A 88 4.60 6.59 -21.25
C CYS A 88 5.99 5.97 -21.05
N LYS A 89 6.18 4.70 -21.43
CA LYS A 89 7.50 4.06 -21.43
C LYS A 89 8.50 4.81 -22.30
N SER A 90 8.06 5.22 -23.49
CA SER A 90 8.91 5.99 -24.42
C SER A 90 9.28 7.37 -23.86
N ILE A 91 8.37 8.07 -23.18
CA ILE A 91 8.68 9.34 -22.48
C ILE A 91 9.77 9.11 -21.44
N VAL A 92 9.64 8.07 -20.58
CA VAL A 92 10.65 7.78 -19.54
C VAL A 92 12.00 7.40 -20.16
N ALA A 93 12.01 6.60 -21.22
CA ALA A 93 13.24 6.28 -21.96
C ALA A 93 13.92 7.53 -22.54
N ASP A 94 13.14 8.48 -23.09
CA ASP A 94 13.66 9.76 -23.57
C ASP A 94 14.27 10.60 -22.44
N LEU A 95 13.63 10.63 -21.29
CA LEU A 95 14.15 11.31 -20.09
C LEU A 95 15.44 10.65 -19.59
N ALA A 96 15.48 9.32 -19.50
CA ALA A 96 16.69 8.60 -19.09
C ALA A 96 17.88 8.91 -19.97
N ARG A 97 17.71 8.96 -21.31
CA ARG A 97 18.78 9.36 -22.24
C ARG A 97 19.26 10.80 -22.01
N LYS A 98 18.36 11.73 -21.68
CA LYS A 98 18.74 13.14 -21.38
C LYS A 98 19.51 13.22 -20.07
N VAL A 99 19.05 12.53 -19.02
CA VAL A 99 19.73 12.48 -17.72
C VAL A 99 21.10 11.82 -17.86
N SER A 100 21.23 10.71 -18.60
CA SER A 100 22.51 10.04 -18.86
C SER A 100 23.53 10.98 -19.47
N ARG A 101 23.12 11.77 -20.50
CA ARG A 101 24.03 12.77 -21.10
C ARG A 101 24.45 13.84 -20.10
N LYS A 102 23.52 14.34 -19.26
CA LYS A 102 23.79 15.37 -18.25
C LYS A 102 24.74 14.88 -17.16
N LEU A 103 24.54 13.64 -16.68
CA LEU A 103 25.36 13.03 -15.63
C LEU A 103 26.65 12.41 -16.14
N ARG A 104 26.79 12.17 -17.45
CA ARG A 104 27.86 11.37 -18.06
C ARG A 104 27.99 9.97 -17.45
N LYS A 105 26.89 9.41 -17.00
CA LYS A 105 26.72 8.06 -16.45
C LYS A 105 25.42 7.48 -17.01
N ASP A 106 25.36 6.20 -17.28
CA ASP A 106 24.15 5.58 -17.79
C ASP A 106 23.08 5.50 -16.69
N VAL A 107 21.93 6.09 -16.97
CA VAL A 107 20.71 5.95 -16.18
C VAL A 107 19.92 4.79 -16.77
N LEU A 108 19.75 3.75 -15.97
CA LEU A 108 19.12 2.50 -16.35
C LEU A 108 17.68 2.49 -15.83
N ILE A 109 16.72 2.13 -16.69
CA ILE A 109 15.30 2.00 -16.34
C ILE A 109 14.83 0.60 -16.67
N PHE A 110 14.18 -0.05 -15.73
CA PHE A 110 13.75 -1.44 -15.84
C PHE A 110 12.25 -1.58 -15.62
N THR A 111 11.61 -2.47 -16.38
CA THR A 111 10.21 -2.90 -16.19
C THR A 111 10.12 -4.20 -15.40
N THR A 112 11.19 -4.64 -14.77
CA THR A 112 11.19 -5.83 -13.91
C THR A 112 10.23 -5.65 -12.75
N ASN A 113 9.69 -6.77 -12.24
CA ASN A 113 8.62 -6.73 -11.25
C ASN A 113 9.08 -7.14 -9.85
N VAL A 114 10.31 -7.62 -9.70
CA VAL A 114 10.89 -8.04 -8.43
C VAL A 114 12.35 -7.61 -8.32
N ASP A 115 12.78 -7.30 -7.11
CA ASP A 115 14.19 -7.14 -6.77
C ASP A 115 14.74 -8.47 -6.26
N TYR A 116 15.60 -9.10 -7.03
CA TYR A 116 16.22 -10.36 -6.64
C TYR A 116 17.29 -10.21 -5.55
N TRP A 117 17.70 -8.99 -5.26
CA TRP A 117 18.74 -8.67 -4.27
C TRP A 117 18.16 -8.19 -2.93
N GLN A 118 16.88 -7.73 -2.92
CA GLN A 118 16.20 -7.31 -1.71
C GLN A 118 14.93 -8.15 -1.47
N TYR A 119 14.84 -8.73 -0.28
CA TYR A 119 13.74 -9.63 0.06
C TYR A 119 12.37 -8.93 0.03
N LYS A 120 11.44 -9.51 -0.74
CA LYS A 120 10.07 -9.03 -0.92
C LYS A 120 9.92 -7.61 -1.52
N THR A 121 10.98 -7.02 -2.06
CA THR A 121 10.88 -5.75 -2.81
C THR A 121 10.38 -6.02 -4.22
N THR A 122 9.38 -5.26 -4.64
CA THR A 122 8.71 -5.47 -5.94
C THR A 122 8.21 -4.17 -6.51
N TRP A 123 8.09 -4.14 -7.84
CA TRP A 123 7.45 -3.10 -8.64
C TRP A 123 6.19 -3.65 -9.28
N ALA A 124 5.15 -2.84 -9.37
CA ALA A 124 3.85 -3.25 -9.87
C ALA A 124 3.47 -2.57 -11.19
N CYS A 125 2.53 -3.21 -11.88
CA CYS A 125 1.66 -2.54 -12.82
C CYS A 125 0.24 -2.61 -12.26
N HIS A 126 -0.24 -1.51 -11.70
CA HIS A 126 -1.59 -1.43 -11.18
C HIS A 126 -2.58 -1.17 -12.31
N GLU A 127 -3.69 -1.90 -12.29
CA GLU A 127 -4.79 -1.69 -13.22
C GLU A 127 -5.98 -1.08 -12.47
N SER A 128 -6.63 -0.12 -13.07
CA SER A 128 -7.79 0.55 -12.52
C SER A 128 -8.94 0.49 -13.51
N PHE A 129 -10.10 0.00 -13.06
CA PHE A 129 -11.31 -0.06 -13.88
C PHE A 129 -12.45 0.63 -13.15
N SER A 130 -13.19 1.51 -13.84
CA SER A 130 -14.43 2.05 -13.29
C SER A 130 -15.53 0.98 -13.32
N HIS A 131 -16.37 0.91 -12.29
CA HIS A 131 -17.48 -0.04 -12.23
C HIS A 131 -18.65 0.47 -11.37
N CYS A 132 -19.81 -0.18 -11.56
CA CYS A 132 -21.02 0.01 -10.75
C CYS A 132 -21.49 -1.30 -10.06
N ALA A 133 -20.67 -2.37 -10.12
CA ALA A 133 -20.98 -3.65 -9.49
C ALA A 133 -21.06 -3.55 -7.96
N ASP A 134 -21.84 -4.43 -7.34
CA ASP A 134 -21.81 -4.61 -5.90
C ASP A 134 -20.45 -5.11 -5.41
N ARG A 135 -19.82 -4.38 -4.50
CA ARG A 135 -18.47 -4.69 -4.00
C ARG A 135 -18.38 -6.00 -3.24
N ALA A 136 -19.45 -6.41 -2.58
CA ALA A 136 -19.46 -7.62 -1.77
C ALA A 136 -19.40 -8.89 -2.63
N SER A 137 -19.94 -8.85 -3.85
CA SER A 137 -19.93 -9.98 -4.78
C SER A 137 -18.68 -10.05 -5.66
N LEU A 138 -18.00 -8.92 -5.92
CA LEU A 138 -16.86 -8.83 -6.84
C LEU A 138 -15.72 -9.83 -6.55
N PRO A 139 -15.29 -10.06 -5.29
CA PRO A 139 -14.21 -11.02 -5.04
C PRO A 139 -14.55 -12.44 -5.54
N ALA A 140 -15.79 -12.87 -5.35
CA ALA A 140 -16.22 -14.20 -5.81
C ALA A 140 -16.16 -14.33 -7.35
N ASP A 141 -16.40 -13.24 -8.08
CA ASP A 141 -16.38 -13.22 -9.53
C ASP A 141 -14.98 -13.00 -10.11
N LEU A 142 -14.10 -12.28 -9.43
CA LEU A 142 -12.82 -11.84 -9.98
C LEU A 142 -11.59 -12.63 -9.46
N VAL A 143 -11.62 -13.15 -8.23
CA VAL A 143 -10.47 -13.89 -7.67
C VAL A 143 -10.08 -15.09 -8.53
N PRO A 144 -10.99 -15.97 -9.00
CA PRO A 144 -10.61 -17.08 -9.87
C PRO A 144 -9.99 -16.58 -11.20
N HIS A 145 -10.50 -15.47 -11.75
CA HIS A 145 -9.94 -14.85 -12.95
C HIS A 145 -8.50 -14.38 -12.69
N PHE A 146 -8.26 -13.63 -11.61
CA PHE A 146 -6.92 -13.14 -11.28
C PHE A 146 -5.92 -14.26 -11.00
N VAL A 147 -6.35 -15.34 -10.33
CA VAL A 147 -5.52 -16.52 -10.04
C VAL A 147 -5.12 -17.25 -11.33
N SER A 148 -5.99 -17.28 -12.33
CA SER A 148 -5.78 -18.05 -13.56
C SER A 148 -5.27 -17.24 -14.76
N ARG A 149 -5.29 -15.89 -14.72
CA ARG A 149 -4.79 -15.02 -15.83
C ARG A 149 -3.28 -14.81 -15.83
N LEU A 150 -2.52 -15.55 -15.02
CA LEU A 150 -1.06 -15.46 -14.93
C LEU A 150 -0.31 -15.72 -16.24
N TRP A 151 -0.98 -16.30 -17.25
CA TRP A 151 -0.46 -16.41 -18.60
C TRP A 151 -0.25 -15.04 -19.30
N CYS A 152 -0.74 -13.94 -18.73
CA CYS A 152 -0.38 -12.58 -19.08
C CYS A 152 0.70 -12.01 -18.14
N GLY A 153 1.52 -12.84 -17.49
CA GLY A 153 2.59 -12.40 -16.60
C GLY A 153 3.88 -12.02 -17.36
N ALA A 154 4.80 -11.37 -16.66
CA ALA A 154 6.06 -10.89 -17.25
C ALA A 154 7.16 -11.96 -17.35
N GLY A 155 7.02 -13.08 -16.63
CA GLY A 155 8.08 -14.09 -16.51
C GLY A 155 9.26 -13.66 -15.63
N GLY A 156 10.03 -14.63 -15.20
CA GLY A 156 11.25 -14.46 -14.40
C GLY A 156 11.47 -15.60 -13.42
N LEU A 157 12.25 -15.38 -12.36
CA LEU A 157 12.46 -16.37 -11.30
C LEU A 157 11.56 -16.08 -10.09
N ASN A 158 11.17 -17.14 -9.37
CA ASN A 158 10.54 -16.99 -8.07
C ASN A 158 11.49 -16.28 -7.09
N PRO A 159 11.15 -15.06 -6.59
CA PRO A 159 12.04 -14.29 -5.72
C PRO A 159 12.20 -14.92 -4.32
N LEU A 160 11.30 -15.83 -3.93
CA LEU A 160 11.36 -16.54 -2.65
C LEU A 160 12.17 -17.84 -2.72
N CYS A 161 12.48 -18.32 -3.92
CA CYS A 161 13.34 -19.48 -4.15
C CYS A 161 14.80 -19.04 -4.26
N ALA A 162 15.71 -19.70 -3.55
CA ALA A 162 17.15 -19.43 -3.65
C ALA A 162 17.83 -20.22 -4.77
N GLY A 163 17.14 -21.19 -5.37
CA GLY A 163 17.60 -21.91 -6.56
C GLY A 163 17.01 -21.31 -7.83
N ILE A 164 16.90 -22.13 -8.88
CA ILE A 164 16.39 -21.74 -10.20
C ILE A 164 14.97 -22.28 -10.33
N GLU A 165 13.98 -21.46 -10.00
CA GLU A 165 12.57 -21.77 -10.17
C GLU A 165 11.92 -20.70 -11.03
N PHE A 166 11.54 -21.10 -12.25
CA PHE A 166 10.85 -20.18 -13.16
C PHE A 166 9.44 -19.87 -12.65
N SER A 167 9.01 -18.64 -12.89
CA SER A 167 7.65 -18.17 -12.61
C SER A 167 7.12 -17.35 -13.77
N MET A 168 5.89 -17.64 -14.22
CA MET A 168 5.20 -16.82 -15.23
C MET A 168 4.91 -15.42 -14.74
N SER A 169 4.79 -15.23 -13.42
CA SER A 169 4.62 -13.93 -12.77
C SER A 169 5.33 -13.92 -11.40
N PRO A 170 6.61 -13.49 -11.34
CA PRO A 170 7.41 -13.53 -10.12
C PRO A 170 6.78 -12.77 -8.94
N ARG A 171 6.12 -11.66 -9.21
CA ARG A 171 5.46 -10.83 -8.21
C ARG A 171 4.38 -11.59 -7.44
N LEU A 172 3.70 -12.57 -8.05
CA LEU A 172 2.59 -13.27 -7.42
C LEU A 172 3.00 -14.11 -6.19
N HIS A 173 4.29 -14.49 -6.07
CA HIS A 173 4.78 -15.26 -4.92
C HIS A 173 4.76 -14.49 -3.60
N ILE A 174 4.63 -13.15 -3.64
CA ILE A 174 4.55 -12.32 -2.43
C ILE A 174 3.11 -11.98 -2.01
N PHE A 175 2.10 -12.52 -2.68
CA PHE A 175 0.70 -12.39 -2.29
C PHE A 175 0.38 -13.43 -1.21
N GLU A 176 -0.16 -12.98 -0.08
CA GLU A 176 -0.32 -13.80 1.12
C GLU A 176 -1.79 -14.05 1.48
N THR A 177 -2.70 -13.22 0.96
CA THR A 177 -4.13 -13.29 1.29
C THR A 177 -5.02 -13.27 0.04
N GLU A 178 -6.26 -13.73 0.18
CA GLU A 178 -7.24 -13.64 -0.90
C GLU A 178 -7.72 -12.20 -1.10
N ILE A 179 -8.05 -11.52 -0.01
CA ILE A 179 -8.64 -10.18 -0.02
C ILE A 179 -7.87 -9.30 0.98
N SER A 180 -7.45 -8.11 0.55
CA SER A 180 -6.80 -7.12 1.42
C SER A 180 -6.94 -5.70 0.86
N GLY A 181 -6.90 -4.70 1.74
CA GLY A 181 -6.75 -3.29 1.35
C GLY A 181 -5.29 -2.82 1.26
N CYS A 182 -4.33 -3.66 1.69
CA CYS A 182 -2.90 -3.34 1.66
C CYS A 182 -2.31 -3.49 0.25
N THR A 183 -1.37 -2.61 -0.08
CA THR A 183 -0.63 -2.66 -1.35
C THR A 183 0.85 -2.98 -1.15
N THR A 184 1.36 -2.87 0.07
CA THR A 184 2.79 -3.04 0.42
C THR A 184 3.06 -4.33 1.19
N GLU A 185 2.24 -4.66 2.19
CA GLU A 185 2.36 -5.86 3.04
C GLU A 185 1.03 -6.62 3.02
N HIS A 186 1.04 -7.93 3.29
CA HIS A 186 -0.16 -8.78 3.27
C HIS A 186 -1.06 -8.55 2.04
N ARG A 187 -0.42 -8.49 0.87
CA ARG A 187 -1.10 -8.20 -0.40
C ARG A 187 -2.16 -9.23 -0.71
N GLY A 188 -3.38 -8.73 -1.01
CA GLY A 188 -4.51 -9.57 -1.43
C GLY A 188 -4.59 -9.70 -2.94
N ILE A 189 -4.99 -10.89 -3.41
CA ILE A 189 -5.30 -11.12 -4.83
C ILE A 189 -6.38 -10.14 -5.29
N PHE A 190 -7.40 -9.93 -4.46
CA PHE A 190 -8.40 -8.87 -4.63
C PHE A 190 -8.09 -7.72 -3.68
N ASN A 191 -7.89 -6.51 -4.24
CA ASN A 191 -7.63 -5.31 -3.44
C ASN A 191 -8.93 -4.53 -3.21
N THR A 192 -9.21 -4.17 -1.95
CA THR A 192 -10.45 -3.49 -1.56
C THR A 192 -10.38 -1.96 -1.62
N ARG A 193 -9.26 -1.36 -2.01
CA ARG A 193 -9.18 0.11 -2.17
C ARG A 193 -10.13 0.60 -3.27
N ASN A 194 -10.89 1.63 -2.96
CA ASN A 194 -11.91 2.20 -3.86
C ASN A 194 -11.85 3.72 -3.91
N GLU A 195 -10.67 4.25 -4.14
CA GLU A 195 -10.50 5.69 -4.34
C GLU A 195 -10.80 5.98 -5.82
N SER A 196 -12.07 6.19 -6.15
CA SER A 196 -12.53 6.30 -7.55
C SER A 196 -11.99 7.53 -8.29
N LEU A 197 -11.56 8.58 -7.55
CA LEU A 197 -11.13 9.86 -8.13
C LEU A 197 -12.13 10.40 -9.15
N ALA A 198 -13.42 10.17 -8.89
CA ALA A 198 -14.56 10.53 -9.72
C ALA A 198 -15.73 10.95 -8.86
N GLY A 199 -16.61 11.82 -9.37
CA GLY A 199 -17.90 12.14 -8.76
C GLY A 199 -18.96 11.09 -9.05
N GLY A 200 -20.01 11.01 -8.21
CA GLY A 200 -21.16 10.16 -8.44
C GLY A 200 -21.01 8.70 -8.02
N ALA A 201 -21.78 7.81 -8.66
CA ALA A 201 -21.89 6.38 -8.32
C ALA A 201 -20.73 5.51 -8.82
N CYS A 202 -19.74 6.08 -9.52
CA CYS A 202 -18.65 5.33 -10.10
C CYS A 202 -17.64 4.87 -9.03
N GLN A 203 -17.40 3.57 -8.97
CA GLN A 203 -16.41 2.93 -8.10
C GLN A 203 -15.17 2.55 -8.90
N ARG A 204 -14.05 2.26 -8.20
CA ARG A 204 -12.78 1.80 -8.77
C ARG A 204 -12.49 0.38 -8.33
N LEU A 205 -12.36 -0.52 -9.30
CA LEU A 205 -11.64 -1.78 -9.08
C LEU A 205 -10.15 -1.48 -9.20
N HIS A 206 -9.40 -1.72 -8.13
CA HIS A 206 -7.94 -1.54 -8.09
C HIS A 206 -7.25 -2.89 -8.07
N VAL A 207 -6.62 -3.26 -9.20
CA VAL A 207 -5.94 -4.55 -9.36
C VAL A 207 -4.44 -4.33 -9.16
N ILE A 208 -3.86 -4.96 -8.14
CA ILE A 208 -2.45 -4.81 -7.77
C ILE A 208 -1.58 -6.03 -8.13
N CYS A 209 -2.20 -7.09 -8.64
CA CYS A 209 -1.52 -8.35 -9.00
C CYS A 209 -1.03 -8.37 -10.47
N GLY A 210 -0.92 -7.22 -11.12
CA GLY A 210 -0.39 -7.11 -12.47
C GLY A 210 1.12 -6.91 -12.51
N ASP A 211 1.76 -7.48 -13.53
CA ASP A 211 3.15 -7.24 -13.88
C ASP A 211 3.26 -6.12 -14.92
N THR A 212 4.37 -5.39 -14.94
CA THR A 212 4.71 -4.52 -16.06
C THR A 212 5.18 -5.38 -17.23
N LEU A 213 4.55 -5.20 -18.39
CA LEU A 213 4.73 -6.04 -19.58
C LEU A 213 5.43 -5.30 -20.72
N CYS A 214 6.23 -6.00 -21.50
CA CYS A 214 6.81 -5.51 -22.75
C CYS A 214 5.91 -5.80 -23.95
N SER A 215 5.29 -6.98 -24.00
CA SER A 215 4.41 -7.42 -25.08
C SER A 215 3.08 -6.64 -25.09
N GLN A 216 2.75 -6.06 -26.24
CA GLN A 216 1.44 -5.45 -26.47
C GLN A 216 0.30 -6.45 -26.36
N THR A 217 0.47 -7.67 -26.85
CA THR A 217 -0.53 -8.74 -26.80
C THR A 217 -0.81 -9.17 -25.36
N SER A 218 0.21 -9.33 -24.52
CA SER A 218 0.03 -9.66 -23.11
C SER A 218 -0.79 -8.59 -22.38
N LEU A 219 -0.46 -7.31 -22.57
CA LEU A 219 -1.17 -6.19 -21.95
C LEU A 219 -2.61 -6.05 -22.47
N TRP A 220 -2.78 -6.10 -23.78
CA TRP A 220 -4.08 -5.94 -24.43
C TRP A 220 -5.09 -7.00 -23.98
N LEU A 221 -4.67 -8.28 -23.95
CA LEU A 221 -5.49 -9.38 -23.49
C LEU A 221 -5.76 -9.29 -21.98
N ARG A 222 -4.77 -8.93 -21.18
CA ARG A 222 -4.94 -8.76 -19.73
C ARG A 222 -6.02 -7.74 -19.38
N VAL A 223 -5.97 -6.58 -20.04
CA VAL A 223 -6.94 -5.50 -19.83
C VAL A 223 -8.31 -5.87 -20.41
N GLY A 224 -8.34 -6.41 -21.63
CA GLY A 224 -9.58 -6.77 -22.30
C GLY A 224 -10.35 -7.86 -21.56
N THR A 225 -9.70 -8.96 -21.19
CA THR A 225 -10.36 -10.07 -20.48
C THR A 225 -10.88 -9.66 -19.11
N THR A 226 -10.12 -8.86 -18.35
CA THR A 226 -10.57 -8.32 -17.07
C THR A 226 -11.77 -7.39 -17.24
N GLY A 227 -11.76 -6.54 -18.27
CA GLY A 227 -12.89 -5.67 -18.60
C GLY A 227 -14.17 -6.43 -18.90
N LEU A 228 -14.09 -7.57 -19.63
CA LEU A 228 -15.24 -8.43 -19.92
C LEU A 228 -15.78 -9.15 -18.68
N VAL A 229 -14.87 -9.71 -17.84
CA VAL A 229 -15.28 -10.37 -16.58
C VAL A 229 -15.99 -9.38 -15.66
N LEU A 230 -15.47 -8.15 -15.58
CA LEU A 230 -16.09 -7.09 -14.78
C LEU A 230 -17.44 -6.64 -15.36
N ALA A 231 -17.61 -6.60 -16.69
CA ALA A 231 -18.87 -6.28 -17.34
C ALA A 231 -19.94 -7.33 -17.02
N MET A 232 -19.59 -8.61 -17.07
CA MET A 232 -20.48 -9.71 -16.68
C MET A 232 -20.86 -9.66 -15.20
N ALA A 233 -19.91 -9.34 -14.31
CA ALA A 233 -20.19 -9.17 -12.89
C ALA A 233 -21.16 -8.01 -12.62
N GLU A 234 -21.00 -6.87 -13.32
CA GLU A 234 -21.94 -5.74 -13.26
C GLU A 234 -23.35 -6.09 -13.72
N ALA A 235 -23.47 -6.94 -14.72
CA ALA A 235 -24.75 -7.44 -15.23
C ALA A 235 -25.40 -8.49 -14.31
N GLY A 236 -24.70 -8.88 -13.23
CA GLY A 236 -25.19 -9.90 -12.28
C GLY A 236 -25.11 -11.35 -12.80
N LEU A 237 -24.32 -11.59 -13.85
CA LEU A 237 -24.14 -12.93 -14.46
C LEU A 237 -23.27 -13.86 -13.61
N LYS A 238 -22.64 -13.36 -12.55
CA LYS A 238 -21.83 -14.12 -11.56
C LYS A 238 -20.78 -15.05 -12.19
N PRO A 239 -19.86 -14.51 -13.02
CA PRO A 239 -18.98 -15.33 -13.84
C PRO A 239 -18.02 -16.22 -13.06
N GLY A 240 -17.69 -15.90 -11.81
CA GLY A 240 -16.79 -16.69 -10.97
C GLY A 240 -17.44 -17.83 -10.20
N ARG A 241 -18.79 -17.91 -10.17
CA ARG A 241 -19.53 -18.82 -9.28
C ARG A 241 -19.16 -20.28 -9.49
N ALA A 242 -19.10 -20.74 -10.74
CA ALA A 242 -18.85 -22.14 -11.10
C ALA A 242 -17.38 -22.56 -10.97
N VAL A 243 -16.46 -21.58 -10.85
CA VAL A 243 -14.99 -21.80 -10.79
C VAL A 243 -14.37 -21.25 -9.51
N ARG A 244 -15.15 -21.14 -8.45
CA ARG A 244 -14.68 -20.64 -7.15
C ARG A 244 -13.64 -21.59 -6.56
N LEU A 245 -12.43 -21.07 -6.33
CA LEU A 245 -11.32 -21.84 -5.79
C LEU A 245 -11.47 -22.05 -4.27
N ARG A 246 -11.11 -23.23 -3.79
CA ARG A 246 -11.10 -23.55 -2.35
C ARG A 246 -9.95 -22.89 -1.61
N ARG A 247 -8.78 -22.76 -2.26
CA ARG A 247 -7.55 -22.16 -1.72
C ARG A 247 -6.88 -21.26 -2.76
N PRO A 248 -7.40 -20.05 -3.00
CA PRO A 248 -6.94 -19.19 -4.10
C PRO A 248 -5.45 -18.84 -4.07
N VAL A 249 -4.91 -18.50 -2.89
CA VAL A 249 -3.48 -18.12 -2.73
C VAL A 249 -2.57 -19.30 -3.05
N GLN A 250 -2.91 -20.51 -2.59
CA GLN A 250 -2.12 -21.71 -2.90
C GLN A 250 -2.19 -22.06 -4.39
N ALA A 251 -3.38 -21.91 -5.00
CA ALA A 251 -3.55 -22.09 -6.43
C ALA A 251 -2.71 -21.10 -7.24
N LEU A 252 -2.72 -19.81 -6.85
CA LEU A 252 -1.93 -18.76 -7.48
C LEU A 252 -0.44 -19.11 -7.53
N HIS A 253 0.16 -19.47 -6.39
CA HIS A 253 1.58 -19.81 -6.31
C HIS A 253 1.93 -21.05 -7.13
N ARG A 254 1.08 -22.09 -7.11
CA ARG A 254 1.32 -23.33 -7.86
C ARG A 254 1.15 -23.14 -9.36
N PHE A 255 0.15 -22.37 -9.79
CA PHE A 255 -0.05 -22.06 -11.21
C PHE A 255 1.10 -21.21 -11.75
N ALA A 256 1.63 -20.28 -10.95
CA ALA A 256 2.70 -19.39 -11.38
C ALA A 256 3.99 -20.11 -11.79
N THR A 257 4.26 -21.30 -11.27
CA THR A 257 5.47 -22.09 -11.57
C THR A 257 5.25 -23.19 -12.60
N ASP A 258 4.06 -23.23 -13.24
CA ASP A 258 3.71 -24.27 -14.22
C ASP A 258 3.47 -23.69 -15.63
N PRO A 259 4.51 -23.53 -16.45
CA PRO A 259 4.40 -22.99 -17.80
C PRO A 259 3.64 -23.89 -18.78
N TYR A 260 3.39 -25.16 -18.41
CA TYR A 260 2.62 -26.13 -19.22
C TYR A 260 1.15 -26.25 -18.82
N PHE A 261 0.70 -25.50 -17.80
CA PHE A 261 -0.69 -25.47 -17.32
C PHE A 261 -1.29 -26.84 -16.94
N LYS A 262 -0.47 -27.76 -16.46
CA LYS A 262 -0.87 -29.12 -16.03
C LYS A 262 -1.31 -29.17 -14.58
N THR A 263 -0.87 -28.20 -13.77
CA THR A 263 -1.21 -28.11 -12.35
C THR A 263 -2.70 -27.85 -12.18
N THR A 264 -3.33 -28.59 -11.28
CA THR A 264 -4.75 -28.42 -10.94
C THR A 264 -4.93 -27.80 -9.56
N ALA A 265 -6.03 -27.08 -9.36
CA ALA A 265 -6.50 -26.59 -8.09
C ALA A 265 -7.93 -27.04 -7.82
N GLU A 266 -8.24 -27.29 -6.53
CA GLU A 266 -9.55 -27.73 -6.08
C GLU A 266 -10.54 -26.55 -6.04
N LEU A 267 -11.71 -26.74 -6.63
CA LEU A 267 -12.84 -25.82 -6.52
C LEU A 267 -13.63 -26.06 -5.22
N GLY A 268 -14.53 -25.16 -4.88
CA GLY A 268 -15.39 -25.27 -3.71
C GLY A 268 -16.30 -26.52 -3.73
N ASP A 269 -16.61 -27.06 -4.88
CA ASP A 269 -17.43 -28.28 -5.09
C ASP A 269 -16.60 -29.59 -5.17
N GLY A 270 -15.28 -29.50 -4.98
CA GLY A 270 -14.36 -30.65 -4.99
C GLY A 270 -13.79 -31.03 -6.36
N ARG A 271 -14.24 -30.44 -7.46
CA ARG A 271 -13.62 -30.65 -8.78
C ARG A 271 -12.23 -30.05 -8.81
N CYS A 272 -11.32 -30.68 -9.57
CA CYS A 272 -9.97 -30.13 -9.80
C CYS A 272 -9.88 -29.59 -11.24
N VAL A 273 -9.40 -28.35 -11.37
CA VAL A 273 -9.30 -27.65 -12.66
C VAL A 273 -7.93 -26.98 -12.83
N THR A 274 -7.48 -26.85 -14.07
CA THR A 274 -6.28 -26.09 -14.44
C THR A 274 -6.58 -24.61 -14.60
N ALA A 275 -5.54 -23.75 -14.63
CA ALA A 275 -5.70 -22.34 -14.91
C ALA A 275 -6.37 -22.07 -16.27
N LEU A 276 -6.03 -22.84 -17.31
CA LEU A 276 -6.65 -22.71 -18.65
C LEU A 276 -8.13 -23.07 -18.64
N GLN A 277 -8.54 -24.10 -17.88
CA GLN A 277 -9.95 -24.47 -17.76
C GLN A 277 -10.77 -23.36 -17.08
N ILE A 278 -10.22 -22.70 -16.07
CA ILE A 278 -10.86 -21.53 -15.46
C ILE A 278 -11.00 -20.40 -16.48
N GLN A 279 -9.96 -20.10 -17.25
CA GLN A 279 -10.00 -19.06 -18.28
C GLN A 279 -10.97 -19.38 -19.42
N ARG A 280 -11.07 -20.65 -19.84
CA ARG A 280 -12.06 -21.09 -20.84
C ARG A 280 -13.49 -20.89 -20.35
N HIS A 281 -13.77 -21.20 -19.09
CA HIS A 281 -15.08 -20.93 -18.49
C HIS A 281 -15.48 -19.45 -18.60
N TYR A 282 -14.57 -18.52 -18.27
CA TYR A 282 -14.84 -17.09 -18.40
C TYR A 282 -15.03 -16.65 -19.85
N LEU A 283 -14.23 -17.19 -20.77
CA LEU A 283 -14.35 -16.92 -22.20
C LEU A 283 -15.70 -17.40 -22.75
N GLU A 284 -16.10 -18.63 -22.46
CA GLU A 284 -17.38 -19.20 -22.90
C GLU A 284 -18.57 -18.39 -22.38
N MET A 285 -18.49 -17.93 -21.12
CA MET A 285 -19.50 -17.03 -20.58
C MET A 285 -19.53 -15.67 -21.29
N ALA A 286 -18.37 -15.10 -21.63
CA ALA A 286 -18.30 -13.85 -22.34
C ALA A 286 -18.87 -13.98 -23.77
N GLU A 287 -18.54 -15.04 -24.49
CA GLU A 287 -19.03 -15.30 -25.82
C GLU A 287 -20.56 -15.55 -25.86
N ALA A 288 -21.08 -16.28 -24.87
CA ALA A 288 -22.51 -16.52 -24.73
C ALA A 288 -23.32 -15.24 -24.46
N ASN A 289 -22.66 -14.16 -24.03
CA ASN A 289 -23.29 -12.89 -23.68
C ASN A 289 -22.83 -11.70 -24.55
N LEU A 290 -22.26 -11.95 -25.74
CA LEU A 290 -21.76 -10.86 -26.61
C LEU A 290 -22.84 -9.86 -27.02
N GLU A 291 -24.08 -10.32 -27.20
CA GLU A 291 -25.24 -9.50 -27.53
C GLU A 291 -25.86 -8.76 -26.31
N HIS A 292 -25.33 -8.99 -25.11
CA HIS A 292 -25.86 -8.36 -23.89
C HIS A 292 -25.37 -6.90 -23.82
N ASP A 293 -26.26 -5.97 -23.43
CA ASP A 293 -26.00 -4.53 -23.35
C ASP A 293 -24.82 -4.14 -22.43
N CYS A 294 -24.35 -5.06 -21.58
CA CYS A 294 -23.19 -4.79 -20.72
C CYS A 294 -21.86 -4.89 -21.49
N MET A 295 -21.84 -5.55 -22.65
CA MET A 295 -20.61 -5.80 -23.38
C MET A 295 -20.12 -4.56 -24.12
N PRO A 296 -18.82 -4.21 -24.01
CA PRO A 296 -18.25 -3.09 -24.76
C PRO A 296 -18.09 -3.42 -26.25
N GLU A 297 -17.98 -2.38 -27.09
CA GLU A 297 -17.80 -2.49 -28.55
C GLU A 297 -16.63 -3.42 -28.95
N TRP A 298 -15.58 -3.47 -28.13
CA TRP A 298 -14.38 -4.28 -28.38
C TRP A 298 -14.50 -5.75 -27.88
N ALA A 299 -15.63 -6.15 -27.27
CA ALA A 299 -15.80 -7.49 -26.72
C ALA A 299 -15.61 -8.63 -27.72
N PRO A 300 -16.17 -8.59 -28.96
CA PRO A 300 -16.00 -9.67 -29.91
C PRO A 300 -14.53 -9.94 -30.28
N GLU A 301 -13.75 -8.89 -30.47
CA GLU A 301 -12.32 -9.02 -30.80
C GLU A 301 -11.50 -9.55 -29.60
N VAL A 302 -11.83 -9.15 -28.36
CA VAL A 302 -11.20 -9.71 -27.17
C VAL A 302 -11.52 -11.20 -27.06
N CYS A 303 -12.76 -11.63 -27.19
CA CYS A 303 -13.14 -13.05 -27.14
C CYS A 303 -12.40 -13.86 -28.21
N ARG A 304 -12.37 -13.38 -29.45
CA ARG A 304 -11.67 -14.04 -30.57
C ARG A 304 -10.16 -14.24 -30.27
N ARG A 305 -9.46 -13.18 -29.83
CA ARG A 305 -8.03 -13.26 -29.51
C ARG A 305 -7.77 -14.06 -28.23
N TRP A 306 -8.64 -13.98 -27.24
CA TRP A 306 -8.55 -14.75 -26.00
C TRP A 306 -8.65 -16.24 -26.30
N ARG A 307 -9.63 -16.65 -27.13
CA ARG A 307 -9.79 -18.04 -27.59
C ARG A 307 -8.53 -18.53 -28.31
N ALA A 308 -8.07 -17.81 -29.32
CA ALA A 308 -6.87 -18.18 -30.06
C ALA A 308 -5.64 -18.31 -29.17
N MET A 309 -5.51 -17.45 -28.16
CA MET A 309 -4.39 -17.52 -27.22
C MET A 309 -4.51 -18.74 -26.29
N LEU A 310 -5.70 -19.04 -25.76
CA LEU A 310 -5.90 -20.23 -24.93
C LEU A 310 -5.64 -21.54 -25.71
N ASP A 311 -5.97 -21.56 -26.99
CA ASP A 311 -5.71 -22.71 -27.87
C ASP A 311 -4.19 -22.90 -28.10
N ARG A 312 -3.45 -21.83 -28.28
CA ARG A 312 -1.96 -21.87 -28.36
C ARG A 312 -1.33 -22.31 -27.04
N LEU A 313 -1.77 -21.75 -25.90
CA LEU A 313 -1.27 -22.09 -24.57
C LEU A 313 -1.47 -23.58 -24.22
N GLN A 314 -2.52 -24.20 -24.74
CA GLN A 314 -2.77 -25.63 -24.56
C GLN A 314 -1.74 -26.51 -25.27
N GLN A 315 -1.07 -25.99 -26.31
CA GLN A 315 -0.01 -26.68 -27.05
C GLN A 315 1.34 -26.63 -26.32
N GLY A 316 1.51 -25.68 -25.38
CA GLY A 316 2.73 -25.50 -24.59
C GLY A 316 3.34 -24.11 -24.73
N PRO A 317 4.38 -23.81 -23.93
CA PRO A 317 5.05 -22.51 -23.95
C PRO A 317 5.70 -22.18 -25.30
N GLU A 318 6.15 -23.17 -26.05
CA GLU A 318 6.78 -23.03 -27.37
C GLU A 318 5.81 -22.41 -28.41
N ALA A 319 4.52 -22.68 -28.29
CA ALA A 319 3.52 -22.11 -29.20
C ALA A 319 3.32 -20.59 -28.99
N VAL A 320 3.81 -20.01 -27.91
CA VAL A 320 3.62 -18.59 -27.55
C VAL A 320 4.93 -17.85 -27.24
N GLU A 321 6.09 -18.49 -27.47
CA GLU A 321 7.43 -17.98 -27.18
C GLU A 321 7.83 -16.72 -27.96
N LEU A 322 7.11 -16.36 -29.03
CA LEU A 322 7.32 -15.12 -29.78
C LEU A 322 6.29 -14.04 -29.42
N THR A 323 5.35 -14.34 -28.52
CA THR A 323 4.18 -13.49 -28.29
C THR A 323 4.06 -12.99 -26.86
N LEU A 324 4.24 -13.86 -25.87
CA LEU A 324 4.01 -13.55 -24.45
C LEU A 324 5.32 -13.37 -23.68
N ASP A 325 5.40 -12.32 -22.86
CA ASP A 325 6.61 -11.96 -22.09
C ASP A 325 7.23 -13.14 -21.36
N TRP A 326 6.43 -13.89 -20.59
CA TRP A 326 6.94 -15.00 -19.80
C TRP A 326 7.46 -16.15 -20.68
N ALA A 327 6.83 -16.39 -21.83
CA ALA A 327 7.23 -17.49 -22.70
C ALA A 327 8.55 -17.16 -23.45
N ILE A 328 8.70 -15.90 -23.88
CA ILE A 328 9.97 -15.41 -24.45
C ILE A 328 11.09 -15.62 -23.43
N LYS A 329 10.92 -15.19 -22.18
CA LYS A 329 11.92 -15.39 -21.13
C LYS A 329 12.16 -16.84 -20.78
N TYR A 330 11.10 -17.65 -20.78
CA TYR A 330 11.20 -19.08 -20.52
C TYR A 330 12.10 -19.76 -21.54
N ALA A 331 11.92 -19.47 -22.84
CA ALA A 331 12.77 -19.99 -23.90
C ALA A 331 14.25 -19.57 -23.71
N ILE A 332 14.52 -18.30 -23.37
CA ILE A 332 15.87 -17.81 -23.06
C ILE A 332 16.46 -18.56 -21.85
N PHE A 333 15.69 -18.74 -20.79
CA PHE A 333 16.18 -19.44 -19.58
C PHE A 333 16.46 -20.93 -19.85
N GLN A 334 15.61 -21.59 -20.66
CA GLN A 334 15.86 -22.98 -21.07
C GLN A 334 17.16 -23.11 -21.90
N GLU A 335 17.49 -22.12 -22.73
CA GLU A 335 18.75 -22.10 -23.46
C GLU A 335 19.95 -22.01 -22.51
N HIS A 336 19.95 -21.09 -21.59
CA HIS A 336 21.01 -20.96 -20.58
C HIS A 336 21.18 -22.23 -19.73
N LEU A 337 20.08 -22.90 -19.35
CA LEU A 337 20.16 -24.19 -18.62
C LEU A 337 20.80 -25.27 -19.47
N ARG A 338 20.52 -25.30 -20.77
CA ARG A 338 21.09 -26.27 -21.71
C ARG A 338 22.59 -26.01 -21.95
N GLU A 339 22.98 -24.75 -22.13
CA GLU A 339 24.38 -24.35 -22.29
C GLU A 339 25.22 -24.69 -21.05
N GLU A 340 24.67 -24.53 -19.85
CA GLU A 340 25.33 -24.90 -18.59
C GLU A 340 25.27 -26.42 -18.29
N GLY A 341 24.57 -27.20 -19.10
CA GLY A 341 24.44 -28.66 -18.91
C GLY A 341 23.67 -29.07 -17.64
N LEU A 342 22.80 -28.20 -17.12
CA LEU A 342 21.98 -28.49 -15.97
C LEU A 342 20.66 -29.18 -16.40
N ASP A 343 20.39 -30.34 -15.82
CA ASP A 343 19.13 -31.06 -16.05
C ASP A 343 17.96 -30.34 -15.35
N PRO A 344 16.98 -29.84 -16.10
CA PRO A 344 15.79 -29.18 -15.53
C PRO A 344 15.01 -30.07 -14.55
N ALA A 345 15.05 -31.40 -14.70
CA ALA A 345 14.36 -32.35 -13.82
C ALA A 345 14.95 -32.37 -12.40
N LEU A 346 16.21 -31.95 -12.23
CA LEU A 346 16.89 -31.89 -10.95
C LEU A 346 16.70 -30.54 -10.20
N LEU A 347 16.28 -29.50 -10.90
CA LEU A 347 16.10 -28.17 -10.32
C LEU A 347 15.16 -28.14 -9.08
N PRO A 348 14.03 -28.85 -9.03
CA PRO A 348 13.17 -28.87 -7.86
C PRO A 348 13.86 -29.33 -6.58
N HIS A 349 14.84 -30.24 -6.68
CA HIS A 349 15.62 -30.72 -5.54
C HIS A 349 16.60 -29.63 -5.06
N TRP A 350 17.31 -28.99 -6.00
CA TRP A 350 18.16 -27.82 -5.71
C TRP A 350 17.37 -26.69 -5.06
N ASN A 351 16.23 -26.34 -5.63
CA ASN A 351 15.36 -25.28 -5.15
C ASN A 351 14.94 -25.50 -3.69
N LYS A 352 14.56 -26.72 -3.34
CA LYS A 352 14.18 -27.07 -1.97
C LYS A 352 15.33 -26.92 -0.97
N VAL A 353 16.52 -27.40 -1.33
CA VAL A 353 17.69 -27.36 -0.45
C VAL A 353 18.21 -25.94 -0.29
N LEU A 354 18.42 -25.23 -1.39
CA LEU A 354 18.97 -23.87 -1.36
C LEU A 354 18.02 -22.89 -0.67
N THR A 355 16.70 -23.02 -0.89
CA THR A 355 15.70 -22.17 -0.21
C THR A 355 15.67 -22.44 1.30
N ARG A 356 15.87 -23.69 1.72
CA ARG A 356 16.01 -24.02 3.16
C ARG A 356 17.25 -23.36 3.78
N LEU A 357 18.40 -23.44 3.10
CA LEU A 357 19.64 -22.78 3.54
C LEU A 357 19.51 -21.26 3.60
N GLN A 358 18.86 -20.65 2.60
CA GLN A 358 18.57 -19.22 2.59
C GLN A 358 17.67 -18.81 3.78
N THR A 359 16.67 -19.62 4.10
CA THR A 359 15.79 -19.36 5.24
C THR A 359 16.55 -19.43 6.56
N LEU A 360 17.48 -20.36 6.70
CA LEU A 360 18.34 -20.47 7.88
C LEU A 360 19.33 -19.33 8.00
N LEU A 361 19.91 -18.88 6.86
CA LEU A 361 20.81 -17.73 6.80
C LEU A 361 20.12 -16.49 7.36
N ARG A 362 18.89 -16.20 6.89
CA ARG A 362 18.08 -15.07 7.38
C ARG A 362 17.71 -15.22 8.86
N LYS A 363 17.27 -16.40 9.29
CA LYS A 363 16.93 -16.65 10.70
C LYS A 363 18.11 -16.43 11.64
N LYS A 364 19.32 -16.76 11.19
CA LYS A 364 20.56 -16.54 11.95
C LYS A 364 21.12 -15.12 11.81
N GLN A 365 20.46 -14.23 11.05
CA GLN A 365 20.89 -12.86 10.77
C GLN A 365 22.30 -12.77 10.15
N LEU A 366 22.68 -13.76 9.34
CA LEU A 366 23.99 -13.88 8.72
C LEU A 366 24.04 -13.24 7.31
N GLY A 367 22.92 -12.73 6.83
CA GLY A 367 22.79 -12.06 5.54
C GLY A 367 21.46 -12.35 4.86
N GLU A 368 21.19 -11.60 3.81
CA GLU A 368 19.97 -11.72 3.00
C GLU A 368 20.11 -12.70 1.83
N ARG A 369 21.34 -12.94 1.36
CA ARG A 369 21.61 -13.71 0.15
C ARG A 369 22.56 -14.89 0.42
N LEU A 370 22.21 -16.03 -0.15
CA LEU A 370 23.06 -17.22 -0.14
C LEU A 370 24.21 -17.06 -1.16
N SER A 371 25.43 -17.36 -0.73
CA SER A 371 26.62 -17.42 -1.61
C SER A 371 27.30 -18.77 -1.49
N ALA A 372 28.12 -19.12 -2.49
CA ALA A 372 28.90 -20.35 -2.48
C ALA A 372 29.83 -20.43 -1.26
N ASP A 373 30.48 -19.34 -0.91
CA ASP A 373 31.43 -19.28 0.22
C ASP A 373 30.76 -19.59 1.57
N LEU A 374 29.52 -19.17 1.74
CA LEU A 374 28.73 -19.46 2.97
C LEU A 374 28.36 -20.95 3.09
N ILE A 375 28.34 -21.67 1.99
CA ILE A 375 27.92 -23.08 1.91
C ILE A 375 29.14 -24.01 1.93
N ILE A 376 30.14 -23.75 1.08
CA ILE A 376 31.27 -24.66 0.79
C ILE A 376 32.47 -24.36 1.67
N GLY A 377 32.59 -23.16 2.23
CA GLY A 377 33.68 -22.73 3.07
C GLY A 377 33.90 -23.66 4.30
N ARG A 378 35.19 -24.03 4.56
CA ARG A 378 35.55 -24.95 5.65
C ARG A 378 35.03 -24.57 7.03
N ASN A 379 34.77 -23.28 7.26
CA ASN A 379 34.24 -22.70 8.51
C ASN A 379 32.95 -21.91 8.29
N GLY A 380 32.23 -22.21 7.23
CA GLY A 380 30.98 -21.51 6.90
C GLY A 380 29.90 -21.68 7.96
N PRO A 381 29.12 -20.64 8.25
CA PRO A 381 28.10 -20.64 9.32
C PRO A 381 26.95 -21.63 9.08
N LEU A 382 26.85 -22.20 7.87
CA LEU A 382 25.84 -23.19 7.49
C LEU A 382 26.39 -24.63 7.38
N ARG A 383 27.66 -24.85 7.69
CA ARG A 383 28.36 -26.13 7.49
C ARG A 383 27.62 -27.34 8.06
N ASP A 384 27.10 -27.25 9.27
CA ASP A 384 26.43 -28.39 9.93
C ASP A 384 25.12 -28.74 9.23
N GLU A 385 24.38 -27.73 8.74
CA GLU A 385 23.16 -27.95 7.97
C GLU A 385 23.46 -28.51 6.58
N VAL A 386 24.53 -28.05 5.95
CA VAL A 386 25.02 -28.60 4.67
C VAL A 386 25.32 -30.08 4.81
N LYS A 387 26.12 -30.50 5.81
CA LYS A 387 26.43 -31.90 6.09
C LYS A 387 25.16 -32.73 6.33
N ARG A 388 24.18 -32.17 7.03
CA ARG A 388 22.89 -32.86 7.27
C ARG A 388 22.05 -33.05 6.01
N LEU A 389 22.19 -32.15 5.04
CA LEU A 389 21.45 -32.19 3.77
C LEU A 389 22.15 -33.00 2.67
N GLU A 390 23.45 -33.21 2.80
CA GLU A 390 24.28 -33.94 1.82
C GLU A 390 23.71 -35.32 1.42
N PRO A 391 23.28 -36.21 2.35
CA PRO A 391 22.68 -37.47 1.98
C PRO A 391 21.42 -37.34 1.12
N LYS A 392 20.66 -36.24 1.30
CA LYS A 392 19.46 -35.96 0.50
C LYS A 392 19.77 -35.50 -0.91
N LEU A 393 20.86 -34.77 -1.10
CA LEU A 393 21.34 -34.38 -2.43
C LEU A 393 21.88 -35.59 -3.18
N THR A 394 22.75 -36.39 -2.53
CA THR A 394 23.36 -37.58 -3.11
C THR A 394 22.31 -38.60 -3.55
N ALA A 395 21.21 -38.77 -2.76
CA ALA A 395 20.09 -39.63 -3.12
C ALA A 395 19.39 -39.25 -4.42
N HIS A 396 19.53 -37.99 -4.87
CA HIS A 396 18.98 -37.49 -6.13
C HIS A 396 20.06 -37.26 -7.20
N GLY A 397 21.29 -37.80 -7.00
CA GLY A 397 22.38 -37.62 -7.95
C GLY A 397 22.99 -36.22 -7.99
N LEU A 398 22.75 -35.41 -6.94
CA LEU A 398 23.27 -34.04 -6.85
C LEU A 398 24.52 -34.00 -5.97
N ALA A 399 25.50 -33.17 -6.35
CA ALA A 399 26.74 -32.98 -5.61
C ALA A 399 26.90 -31.52 -5.17
N TRP A 400 27.44 -31.31 -3.97
CA TRP A 400 27.68 -29.95 -3.45
C TRP A 400 28.63 -29.12 -4.32
N GLU A 401 29.48 -29.73 -5.07
CA GLU A 401 30.41 -29.12 -6.02
C GLU A 401 29.69 -28.39 -7.15
N GLN A 402 28.43 -28.73 -7.42
CA GLN A 402 27.57 -28.06 -8.41
C GLN A 402 26.88 -26.79 -7.86
N VAL A 403 26.87 -26.55 -6.53
CA VAL A 403 26.23 -25.39 -5.93
C VAL A 403 26.75 -24.06 -6.48
N PRO A 404 28.08 -23.84 -6.66
CA PRO A 404 28.58 -22.61 -7.26
C PRO A 404 28.04 -22.37 -8.66
N GLN A 405 27.92 -23.42 -9.49
CA GLN A 405 27.35 -23.34 -10.83
C GLN A 405 25.87 -22.92 -10.78
N VAL A 406 25.06 -23.58 -9.94
CA VAL A 406 23.62 -23.26 -9.80
C VAL A 406 23.43 -21.82 -9.31
N LEU A 407 24.22 -21.36 -8.33
CA LEU A 407 24.11 -19.98 -7.81
C LEU A 407 24.60 -18.93 -8.80
N ARG A 408 25.66 -19.22 -9.57
CA ARG A 408 26.13 -18.37 -10.66
C ARG A 408 25.07 -18.23 -11.73
N LEU A 409 24.57 -19.36 -12.27
CA LEU A 409 23.54 -19.35 -13.29
C LEU A 409 22.27 -18.64 -12.82
N ARG A 410 21.85 -18.85 -11.55
CA ARG A 410 20.74 -18.06 -10.98
C ARG A 410 21.00 -16.56 -11.07
N SER A 411 22.20 -16.10 -10.75
CA SER A 411 22.55 -14.67 -10.88
C SER A 411 22.44 -14.17 -12.30
N GLU A 412 22.97 -14.92 -13.26
CA GLU A 412 22.92 -14.62 -14.69
C GLU A 412 21.48 -14.55 -15.21
N LEU A 413 20.61 -15.48 -14.77
CA LEU A 413 19.19 -15.45 -15.12
C LEU A 413 18.43 -14.27 -14.47
N CYS A 414 18.81 -13.86 -13.23
CA CYS A 414 18.26 -12.64 -12.61
C CYS A 414 18.68 -11.38 -13.39
N GLU A 415 19.93 -11.31 -13.85
CA GLU A 415 20.43 -10.23 -14.69
C GLU A 415 19.75 -10.22 -16.06
N THR A 416 19.55 -11.40 -16.65
CA THR A 416 18.78 -11.55 -17.90
C THR A 416 17.35 -11.03 -17.76
N ASP A 417 16.63 -11.36 -16.66
CA ASP A 417 15.31 -10.82 -16.39
C ASP A 417 15.32 -9.29 -16.25
N LEU A 418 16.33 -8.74 -15.56
CA LEU A 418 16.48 -7.30 -15.40
C LEU A 418 16.69 -6.62 -16.77
N HIS A 419 17.63 -7.14 -17.57
CA HIS A 419 17.94 -6.60 -18.89
C HIS A 419 16.85 -6.84 -19.93
N PHE A 420 16.00 -7.85 -19.73
CA PHE A 420 14.88 -8.13 -20.63
C PHE A 420 13.96 -6.90 -20.76
N GLY A 421 13.53 -6.33 -19.63
CA GLY A 421 12.64 -5.19 -19.58
C GLY A 421 13.35 -3.82 -19.51
N GLN A 422 14.62 -3.74 -19.83
CA GLN A 422 15.35 -2.48 -19.83
C GLN A 422 14.84 -1.55 -20.94
N LEU A 423 14.43 -0.34 -20.58
CA LEU A 423 13.93 0.69 -21.52
C LEU A 423 15.11 1.36 -22.26
N HIS A 424 15.83 0.55 -23.01
CA HIS A 424 17.01 0.96 -23.81
C HIS A 424 17.04 0.16 -25.10
N PRO A 425 17.55 0.71 -26.24
CA PRO A 425 17.66 -0.04 -27.51
C PRO A 425 18.50 -1.34 -27.41
N LYS A 426 19.40 -1.43 -26.41
CA LYS A 426 20.17 -2.63 -26.12
C LYS A 426 19.50 -3.57 -25.10
N GLY A 427 18.31 -3.27 -24.62
CA GLY A 427 17.52 -4.17 -23.80
C GLY A 427 17.17 -5.44 -24.60
N ILE A 428 17.12 -6.59 -23.92
CA ILE A 428 16.91 -7.89 -24.60
C ILE A 428 15.60 -7.88 -25.39
N PHE A 429 14.50 -7.44 -24.80
CA PHE A 429 13.23 -7.36 -25.51
C PHE A 429 13.29 -6.45 -26.74
N ALA A 430 13.88 -5.26 -26.59
CA ALA A 430 14.02 -4.32 -27.71
C ALA A 430 14.89 -4.89 -28.84
N THR A 431 15.91 -5.68 -28.51
CA THR A 431 16.77 -6.35 -29.50
C THR A 431 16.02 -7.47 -30.22
N LEU A 432 15.18 -8.23 -29.50
CA LEU A 432 14.40 -9.32 -30.08
C LEU A 432 13.14 -8.84 -30.82
N GLU A 433 12.65 -7.63 -30.51
CA GLU A 433 11.37 -7.12 -30.98
C GLU A 433 11.09 -7.28 -32.49
N PRO A 434 12.07 -7.09 -33.40
CA PRO A 434 11.82 -7.30 -34.83
C PRO A 434 11.43 -8.74 -35.21
N GLN A 435 11.70 -9.72 -34.36
CA GLN A 435 11.42 -11.14 -34.59
C GLN A 435 10.17 -11.62 -33.84
N LEU A 436 9.60 -10.77 -32.96
CA LEU A 436 8.47 -11.13 -32.10
C LEU A 436 7.12 -10.85 -32.78
N GLU A 437 6.13 -11.67 -32.43
CA GLU A 437 4.72 -11.56 -32.86
C GLU A 437 3.83 -10.88 -31.80
N HIS A 438 4.38 -9.98 -31.03
CA HIS A 438 3.73 -9.39 -29.87
C HIS A 438 2.87 -8.17 -30.16
N ARG A 439 2.99 -7.57 -31.34
CA ARG A 439 2.32 -6.30 -31.68
C ARG A 439 0.84 -6.49 -31.99
N ILE A 440 0.01 -5.58 -31.51
CA ILE A 440 -1.41 -5.50 -31.85
C ILE A 440 -1.57 -4.64 -33.10
N PRO A 441 -2.15 -5.17 -34.21
CA PRO A 441 -2.42 -4.35 -35.39
C PRO A 441 -3.32 -3.16 -35.06
N GLY A 442 -3.00 -2.00 -35.65
CA GLY A 442 -3.81 -0.78 -35.48
C GLY A 442 -3.50 0.08 -34.25
N ILE A 443 -2.63 -0.36 -33.36
CA ILE A 443 -2.24 0.47 -32.21
C ILE A 443 -1.65 1.79 -32.61
N GLY A 444 -0.76 1.89 -33.57
CA GLY A 444 -0.19 3.09 -34.22
C GLY A 444 -0.06 4.36 -33.36
N ALA A 445 0.56 5.39 -33.91
CA ALA A 445 0.58 6.75 -33.35
C ALA A 445 1.11 6.88 -31.89
N ILE A 446 2.04 6.01 -31.45
CA ILE A 446 2.64 6.06 -30.11
C ILE A 446 3.33 7.41 -29.86
N ASP A 447 4.08 7.92 -30.85
CA ASP A 447 4.74 9.23 -30.70
C ASP A 447 3.74 10.38 -30.54
N ARG A 448 2.60 10.33 -31.22
CA ARG A 448 1.54 11.30 -31.01
C ARG A 448 0.93 11.20 -29.61
N ALA A 449 0.81 9.99 -29.05
CA ALA A 449 0.27 9.77 -27.73
C ALA A 449 1.19 10.27 -26.59
N LYS A 450 2.47 10.57 -26.87
CA LYS A 450 3.36 11.23 -25.89
C LYS A 450 2.86 12.64 -25.53
N THR A 451 2.21 13.33 -26.45
CA THR A 451 1.81 14.73 -26.28
C THR A 451 0.31 14.98 -26.44
N THR A 452 -0.43 14.06 -27.05
CA THR A 452 -1.86 14.21 -27.35
C THR A 452 -2.68 13.25 -26.46
N PRO A 453 -3.68 13.75 -25.71
CA PRO A 453 -4.51 12.92 -24.84
C PRO A 453 -5.49 12.04 -25.63
N PRO A 454 -6.05 10.98 -25.03
CA PRO A 454 -7.16 10.23 -25.57
C PRO A 454 -8.39 11.13 -25.73
N GLN A 455 -9.26 10.82 -26.70
CA GLN A 455 -10.32 11.73 -27.11
C GLN A 455 -11.67 11.46 -26.44
N ARG A 456 -11.86 10.29 -25.85
CA ARG A 456 -13.16 9.80 -25.38
C ARG A 456 -13.35 9.89 -23.85
N THR A 457 -12.38 10.48 -23.12
CA THR A 457 -12.40 10.61 -21.65
C THR A 457 -12.06 12.03 -21.22
N ARG A 458 -12.23 12.34 -19.92
CA ARG A 458 -11.85 13.62 -19.32
C ARG A 458 -10.37 13.97 -19.52
N ALA A 459 -9.52 12.99 -19.82
CA ALA A 459 -8.11 13.22 -20.09
C ALA A 459 -7.90 14.16 -21.30
N ARG A 460 -8.83 14.18 -22.27
CA ARG A 460 -8.81 15.16 -23.36
C ARG A 460 -8.81 16.59 -22.84
N LEU A 461 -9.80 16.93 -22.04
CA LEU A 461 -9.95 18.27 -21.47
C LEU A 461 -8.77 18.64 -20.55
N ARG A 462 -8.29 17.68 -19.75
CA ARG A 462 -7.10 17.88 -18.90
C ARG A 462 -5.87 18.19 -19.73
N GLY A 463 -5.58 17.39 -20.76
CA GLY A 463 -4.40 17.57 -21.62
C GLY A 463 -4.45 18.89 -22.42
N GLU A 464 -5.62 19.27 -22.94
CA GLU A 464 -5.83 20.55 -23.63
C GLU A 464 -5.59 21.73 -22.68
N ALA A 465 -6.12 21.67 -21.47
CA ALA A 465 -5.91 22.69 -20.45
C ALA A 465 -4.44 22.79 -20.03
N ILE A 466 -3.75 21.65 -19.84
CA ILE A 466 -2.30 21.63 -19.51
C ILE A 466 -1.51 22.33 -20.62
N ARG A 467 -1.73 21.99 -21.90
CA ARG A 467 -1.01 22.65 -23.02
C ARG A 467 -1.21 24.14 -23.04
N ARG A 468 -2.42 24.63 -22.74
CA ARG A 468 -2.75 26.08 -22.73
C ARG A 468 -2.12 26.80 -21.54
N LEU A 469 -1.95 26.14 -20.40
CA LEU A 469 -1.53 26.77 -19.13
C LEU A 469 -0.07 26.48 -18.78
N ALA A 470 0.62 25.59 -19.48
CA ALA A 470 2.01 25.24 -19.23
C ALA A 470 2.90 26.49 -19.21
N GLY A 471 3.81 26.56 -18.26
CA GLY A 471 4.71 27.71 -18.07
C GLY A 471 4.10 28.89 -17.32
N ARG A 472 2.79 28.92 -17.06
CA ARG A 472 2.17 29.95 -16.22
C ARG A 472 2.34 29.64 -14.74
N LYS A 473 2.53 30.69 -13.94
CA LYS A 473 2.61 30.55 -12.46
C LYS A 473 1.23 30.27 -11.87
N ASN A 474 1.20 29.62 -10.72
CA ASN A 474 -0.02 29.31 -9.94
C ASN A 474 -1.07 28.43 -10.66
N CYS A 475 -0.69 27.78 -11.76
CA CYS A 475 -1.51 26.76 -12.41
C CYS A 475 -1.17 25.37 -11.85
N SER A 476 -2.17 24.49 -11.76
CA SER A 476 -2.00 23.12 -11.27
C SER A 476 -3.02 22.17 -11.87
N ALA A 477 -2.74 20.87 -11.79
CA ALA A 477 -3.65 19.83 -12.25
C ALA A 477 -3.81 18.72 -11.21
N SER A 478 -4.94 18.04 -11.27
CA SER A 478 -5.24 16.80 -10.57
C SER A 478 -6.04 15.87 -11.48
N TRP A 479 -6.41 14.69 -10.98
CA TRP A 479 -7.29 13.78 -11.72
C TRP A 479 -8.69 14.38 -11.96
N THR A 480 -9.19 15.21 -11.04
CA THR A 480 -10.56 15.70 -11.02
C THR A 480 -10.73 17.17 -11.37
N TYR A 481 -9.65 17.92 -11.54
CA TYR A 481 -9.72 19.31 -11.97
C TYR A 481 -8.38 19.82 -12.52
N VAL A 482 -8.45 20.93 -13.28
CA VAL A 482 -7.29 21.77 -13.60
C VAL A 482 -7.59 23.18 -13.08
N GLN A 483 -6.59 23.83 -12.46
CA GLN A 483 -6.69 25.21 -11.95
C GLN A 483 -5.79 26.14 -12.77
N ASP A 484 -6.31 27.28 -13.18
CA ASP A 484 -5.54 28.31 -13.89
C ASP A 484 -4.91 29.36 -12.97
N ASP A 485 -4.15 30.29 -13.55
CA ASP A 485 -3.45 31.38 -12.89
C ASP A 485 -4.36 32.41 -12.18
N LYS A 486 -5.66 32.42 -12.51
CA LYS A 486 -6.69 33.25 -11.88
C LYS A 486 -7.47 32.50 -10.80
N GLY A 487 -7.08 31.27 -10.49
CA GLY A 487 -7.76 30.39 -9.53
C GLY A 487 -9.04 29.75 -10.06
N ARG A 488 -9.39 29.92 -11.35
CA ARG A 488 -10.55 29.27 -11.95
C ARG A 488 -10.28 27.80 -12.10
N ARG A 489 -11.32 26.99 -12.00
CA ARG A 489 -11.22 25.53 -12.10
C ARG A 489 -12.03 24.98 -13.25
N LEU A 490 -11.42 24.04 -13.97
CA LEU A 490 -12.08 23.16 -14.92
C LEU A 490 -12.43 21.88 -14.16
N ASP A 491 -13.72 21.63 -13.91
CA ASP A 491 -14.17 20.43 -13.19
C ASP A 491 -14.14 19.20 -14.11
N LEU A 492 -13.38 18.20 -13.69
CA LEU A 492 -13.17 16.93 -14.37
C LEU A 492 -13.61 15.74 -13.51
N SER A 493 -14.54 15.92 -12.57
CA SER A 493 -15.00 14.86 -11.67
C SER A 493 -15.70 13.68 -12.38
N GLY A 494 -16.29 13.93 -13.56
CA GLY A 494 -16.86 12.90 -14.43
C GLY A 494 -15.81 12.25 -15.33
N PRO A 495 -15.43 10.97 -15.17
CA PRO A 495 -14.34 10.36 -15.95
C PRO A 495 -14.60 10.29 -17.45
N LEU A 496 -15.86 10.23 -17.87
CA LEU A 496 -16.31 10.23 -19.29
C LEU A 496 -16.81 11.60 -19.75
N CYS A 497 -16.62 12.64 -18.93
CA CYS A 497 -17.03 14.00 -19.26
C CYS A 497 -16.16 14.54 -20.41
N LEU A 498 -16.81 15.03 -21.46
CA LEU A 498 -16.17 15.67 -22.62
C LEU A 498 -16.52 17.17 -22.72
N ASP A 499 -17.43 17.65 -21.86
CA ASP A 499 -17.86 19.04 -21.78
C ASP A 499 -17.68 19.53 -20.34
N ALA A 500 -16.69 20.35 -20.12
CA ALA A 500 -16.46 20.99 -18.84
C ALA A 500 -16.14 22.48 -19.07
N HIS A 501 -16.69 23.32 -18.21
CA HIS A 501 -16.51 24.76 -18.29
C HIS A 501 -15.63 25.26 -17.14
N TRP A 502 -14.85 26.28 -17.43
CA TRP A 502 -14.11 27.03 -16.43
C TRP A 502 -15.06 27.78 -15.51
N SER A 503 -15.05 27.46 -14.24
CA SER A 503 -15.80 28.17 -13.21
C SER A 503 -14.87 29.10 -12.45
N ASP A 504 -15.35 30.30 -12.13
CA ASP A 504 -14.61 31.23 -11.28
C ASP A 504 -14.38 30.57 -9.93
N GLY A 505 -13.11 30.31 -9.62
CA GLY A 505 -12.70 29.60 -8.39
C GLY A 505 -13.09 30.35 -7.10
N ALA A 506 -13.52 31.61 -7.23
CA ALA A 506 -13.98 32.43 -6.11
C ALA A 506 -15.46 32.21 -5.74
N ARG A 507 -16.26 31.48 -6.53
CA ARG A 507 -17.71 31.36 -6.32
C ARG A 507 -18.29 29.94 -6.31
N ARG A 508 -17.52 28.91 -6.65
CA ARG A 508 -17.85 27.51 -6.29
C ARG A 508 -16.69 26.96 -5.50
N GLU A 509 -16.84 26.95 -4.21
CA GLU A 509 -16.05 26.09 -3.33
C GLU A 509 -16.07 24.68 -3.93
N PRO A 510 -14.94 23.92 -3.82
CA PRO A 510 -15.01 22.50 -4.09
C PRO A 510 -16.19 21.97 -3.30
N ALA A 511 -17.06 21.23 -3.97
CA ALA A 511 -18.24 20.66 -3.34
C ALA A 511 -17.81 20.14 -1.97
N MET A 512 -18.54 20.50 -0.92
CA MET A 512 -18.21 20.28 0.50
C MET A 512 -17.67 18.87 0.79
N GLY A 513 -17.98 17.92 -0.09
CA GLY A 513 -17.41 16.59 -0.11
C GLY A 513 -15.89 16.51 -0.34
N LEU A 514 -15.29 17.48 -1.04
CA LEU A 514 -13.84 17.46 -1.29
C LEU A 514 -13.08 17.95 -0.06
N THR A 515 -13.52 19.03 0.57
CA THR A 515 -12.88 19.56 1.80
C THR A 515 -13.01 18.55 2.96
N ARG A 516 -14.15 17.87 3.08
CA ARG A 516 -14.35 16.77 4.03
C ARG A 516 -13.42 15.59 3.74
N ARG A 517 -13.25 15.22 2.47
CA ARG A 517 -12.34 14.16 2.04
C ARG A 517 -10.88 14.54 2.29
N GLU A 518 -10.48 15.77 1.99
CA GLU A 518 -9.15 16.28 2.29
C GLU A 518 -8.87 16.27 3.79
N VAL A 519 -9.79 16.77 4.61
CA VAL A 519 -9.65 16.77 6.08
C VAL A 519 -9.57 15.34 6.61
N SER A 520 -10.46 14.45 6.18
CA SER A 520 -10.44 13.04 6.57
C SER A 520 -9.18 12.33 6.08
N PHE A 521 -8.72 12.62 4.87
CA PHE A 521 -7.49 12.06 4.31
C PHE A 521 -6.26 12.47 5.14
N HIS A 522 -6.07 13.76 5.40
CA HIS A 522 -4.94 14.23 6.19
C HIS A 522 -5.04 13.85 7.66
N TYR A 523 -6.26 13.80 8.22
CA TYR A 523 -6.49 13.26 9.55
C TYR A 523 -6.11 11.78 9.65
N ASN A 524 -6.52 10.98 8.67
CA ASN A 524 -6.24 9.54 8.64
C ASN A 524 -4.75 9.25 8.42
N ARG A 525 -4.03 10.13 7.71
CA ARG A 525 -2.57 10.08 7.55
C ARG A 525 -1.82 10.70 8.74
N GLY A 526 -2.52 11.32 9.69
CA GLY A 526 -1.94 11.96 10.87
C GLY A 526 -1.23 13.29 10.56
N ASP A 527 -1.45 13.89 9.39
CA ASP A 527 -0.89 15.20 9.04
C ASP A 527 -1.74 16.33 9.65
N LEU A 528 -1.63 16.48 10.98
CA LEU A 528 -2.42 17.43 11.73
C LEU A 528 -2.15 18.90 11.35
N ASN A 529 -0.94 19.22 10.90
CA ASN A 529 -0.59 20.59 10.50
C ASN A 529 -1.29 20.97 9.20
N LEU A 530 -1.24 20.08 8.19
CA LEU A 530 -1.88 20.32 6.91
C LEU A 530 -3.41 20.30 7.07
N MET A 531 -3.95 19.37 7.86
CA MET A 531 -5.37 19.33 8.18
C MET A 531 -5.85 20.64 8.83
N LEU A 532 -5.12 21.18 9.80
CA LEU A 532 -5.46 22.43 10.44
C LEU A 532 -5.36 23.63 9.49
N ALA A 533 -4.36 23.64 8.58
CA ALA A 533 -4.23 24.67 7.55
C ALA A 533 -5.39 24.65 6.55
N ILE A 534 -5.81 23.46 6.10
CA ILE A 534 -6.95 23.27 5.21
C ILE A 534 -8.25 23.75 5.90
N THR A 535 -8.44 23.38 7.17
CA THR A 535 -9.61 23.76 7.94
C THR A 535 -9.70 25.24 8.22
N GLU A 536 -8.56 25.89 8.56
CA GLU A 536 -8.51 27.34 8.77
C GLU A 536 -8.79 28.10 7.46
N ARG A 537 -8.30 27.57 6.32
CA ARG A 537 -8.64 28.11 4.99
C ARG A 537 -10.14 28.00 4.71
N ALA A 538 -10.74 26.84 5.00
CA ALA A 538 -12.18 26.63 4.85
C ALA A 538 -13.00 27.53 5.77
N ARG A 539 -12.54 27.80 7.00
CA ARG A 539 -13.20 28.69 7.96
C ARG A 539 -13.17 30.16 7.54
N ARG A 540 -12.10 30.60 6.87
CA ARG A 540 -11.99 31.98 6.33
C ARG A 540 -12.91 32.22 5.14
N SER A 541 -13.27 31.19 4.42
CA SER A 541 -14.19 31.24 3.26
C SER A 541 -15.68 31.31 3.65
N ARG A 542 -16.04 32.03 4.67
CA ARG A 542 -17.33 32.12 5.38
C ARG A 542 -18.61 32.20 4.52
N ALA A 543 -18.51 32.41 3.23
CA ALA A 543 -19.69 32.70 2.36
C ALA A 543 -20.43 31.46 1.86
N VAL A 544 -19.94 30.21 2.06
CA VAL A 544 -20.45 29.04 1.33
C VAL A 544 -20.66 27.78 2.19
N ILE A 545 -20.22 27.78 3.46
CA ILE A 545 -20.43 26.62 4.32
C ILE A 545 -21.69 26.86 5.17
N GLY A 546 -22.83 26.25 4.78
CA GLY A 546 -24.00 26.22 5.62
C GLY A 546 -23.72 25.54 6.97
N PRO A 547 -24.55 25.75 8.01
CA PRO A 547 -24.33 25.22 9.35
C PRO A 547 -24.11 23.70 9.39
N ASP A 548 -24.69 22.96 8.45
CA ASP A 548 -24.54 21.50 8.36
C ASP A 548 -23.16 21.05 7.83
N GLY A 549 -22.44 21.88 7.14
CA GLY A 549 -21.20 21.53 6.47
C GLY A 549 -19.95 21.61 7.32
N VAL A 550 -19.85 22.64 8.15
CA VAL A 550 -18.74 22.86 9.08
C VAL A 550 -18.80 21.79 10.19
N GLY A 551 -20.01 21.42 10.63
CA GLY A 551 -20.25 20.44 11.68
C GLY A 551 -19.62 19.08 11.45
N GLN A 552 -19.42 18.66 10.20
CA GLN A 552 -18.96 17.30 9.88
C GLN A 552 -17.46 17.07 10.01
N PHE A 553 -16.61 18.06 9.96
CA PHE A 553 -15.15 17.94 10.07
C PHE A 553 -14.53 18.64 11.28
N MET A 554 -15.23 19.57 11.89
CA MET A 554 -14.76 20.28 13.10
C MET A 554 -14.44 19.34 14.28
N PRO A 555 -15.10 18.20 14.49
CA PRO A 555 -14.66 17.21 15.49
C PRO A 555 -13.21 16.76 15.28
N HIS A 556 -12.78 16.55 14.04
CA HIS A 556 -11.40 16.18 13.73
C HIS A 556 -10.40 17.28 14.08
N VAL A 557 -10.82 18.55 13.97
CA VAL A 557 -10.04 19.71 14.40
C VAL A 557 -9.90 19.75 15.91
N ALA A 558 -10.99 19.47 16.63
CA ALA A 558 -10.99 19.35 18.09
C ALA A 558 -10.02 18.25 18.55
N TRP A 559 -10.02 17.09 17.90
CA TRP A 559 -9.07 16.00 18.21
C TRP A 559 -7.61 16.41 17.96
N ALA A 560 -7.34 17.09 16.84
CA ALA A 560 -5.98 17.57 16.54
C ALA A 560 -5.51 18.59 17.57
N LYS A 561 -6.39 19.49 18.01
CA LYS A 561 -6.09 20.48 19.05
C LYS A 561 -5.80 19.82 20.39
N SER A 562 -6.59 18.80 20.77
CA SER A 562 -6.37 18.05 22.00
C SER A 562 -4.99 17.36 22.00
N ARG A 563 -4.57 16.72 20.91
CA ARG A 563 -3.24 16.08 20.78
C ARG A 563 -2.07 17.07 20.87
N ARG A 564 -2.30 18.31 20.47
CA ARG A 564 -1.33 19.40 20.66
C ARG A 564 -1.29 19.93 22.08
N GLY A 565 -2.18 19.47 22.96
CA GLY A 565 -2.32 19.97 24.33
C GLY A 565 -3.05 21.31 24.42
N GLU A 566 -4.04 21.51 23.54
CA GLU A 566 -4.89 22.70 23.49
C GLU A 566 -6.36 22.30 23.82
N LEU A 567 -6.60 21.64 24.97
CA LEU A 567 -7.92 21.09 25.35
C LEU A 567 -9.01 22.14 25.38
N ALA A 568 -8.74 23.27 26.01
CA ALA A 568 -9.75 24.34 26.12
C ALA A 568 -10.25 24.80 24.74
N ARG A 569 -9.33 24.90 23.75
CA ARG A 569 -9.69 25.20 22.35
C ARG A 569 -10.44 24.05 21.68
N ALA A 570 -10.06 22.81 21.99
CA ALA A 570 -10.75 21.64 21.45
C ALA A 570 -12.19 21.55 21.94
N LEU A 571 -12.42 21.79 23.24
CA LEU A 571 -13.75 21.83 23.84
C LEU A 571 -14.59 22.99 23.29
N ALA A 572 -14.02 24.21 23.20
CA ALA A 572 -14.72 25.36 22.63
C ALA A 572 -15.24 25.11 21.21
N ILE A 573 -14.51 24.32 20.39
CA ILE A 573 -14.97 23.92 19.05
C ILE A 573 -16.23 23.02 19.14
N LEU A 574 -16.22 22.03 20.04
CA LEU A 574 -17.39 21.14 20.22
C LEU A 574 -18.59 21.88 20.83
N ASP A 575 -18.35 22.81 21.74
CA ASP A 575 -19.40 23.66 22.35
C ASP A 575 -20.03 24.58 21.31
N GLU A 576 -19.23 25.20 20.42
CA GLU A 576 -19.72 25.99 19.29
C GLU A 576 -20.61 25.17 18.35
N LEU A 577 -20.20 23.92 18.05
CA LEU A 577 -21.04 23.01 17.25
C LEU A 577 -22.37 22.67 17.91
N THR A 578 -22.37 22.49 19.20
CA THR A 578 -23.59 22.24 20.00
C THR A 578 -24.51 23.46 20.01
N ALA A 579 -23.94 24.66 20.17
CA ALA A 579 -24.68 25.93 20.21
C ALA A 579 -25.26 26.34 18.86
N THR A 580 -24.67 25.90 17.74
CA THR A 580 -25.14 26.24 16.38
C THR A 580 -26.15 25.24 15.81
N GLY A 581 -26.76 24.40 16.65
CA GLY A 581 -27.86 23.47 16.28
C GLY A 581 -27.38 22.04 16.03
N GLY A 582 -26.12 21.68 16.32
CA GLY A 582 -25.68 20.32 16.34
C GLY A 582 -26.43 19.51 17.43
N ASN A 583 -26.86 18.28 17.08
CA ASN A 583 -27.43 17.37 18.05
C ASN A 583 -26.39 16.98 19.09
N PRO A 584 -26.55 17.36 20.40
CA PRO A 584 -25.57 17.04 21.44
C PRO A 584 -25.30 15.54 21.55
N ASN A 585 -26.30 14.72 21.24
CA ASN A 585 -26.16 13.26 21.27
C ASN A 585 -25.25 12.71 20.15
N SER A 586 -25.08 13.43 19.05
CA SER A 586 -24.17 13.02 17.98
C SER A 586 -22.71 13.34 18.30
N LEU A 587 -22.44 14.25 19.22
CA LEU A 587 -21.12 14.72 19.61
C LEU A 587 -20.58 14.05 20.90
N VAL A 588 -21.35 13.18 21.54
CA VAL A 588 -20.95 12.53 22.81
C VAL A 588 -19.58 11.85 22.69
N TRP A 589 -19.38 11.08 21.61
CA TRP A 589 -18.13 10.35 21.39
C TRP A 589 -16.96 11.27 21.04
N GLU A 590 -17.25 12.43 20.46
CA GLU A 590 -16.23 13.44 20.15
C GLU A 590 -15.66 14.09 21.43
N TYR A 591 -16.53 14.42 22.37
CA TYR A 591 -16.12 14.89 23.70
C TYR A 591 -15.27 13.85 24.43
N VAL A 592 -15.73 12.58 24.45
CA VAL A 592 -14.96 11.48 25.07
C VAL A 592 -13.57 11.34 24.41
N ALA A 593 -13.51 11.41 23.09
CA ALA A 593 -12.24 11.31 22.37
C ALA A 593 -11.30 12.48 22.69
N VAL A 594 -11.80 13.71 22.74
CA VAL A 594 -11.01 14.90 23.08
C VAL A 594 -10.39 14.77 24.47
N TYR A 595 -11.15 14.34 25.46
CA TYR A 595 -10.64 14.09 26.80
C TYR A 595 -9.65 12.93 26.87
N ARG A 596 -9.85 11.88 26.09
CA ARG A 596 -8.95 10.73 26.02
C ARG A 596 -7.55 11.11 25.54
N PHE A 597 -7.44 11.98 24.55
CA PHE A 597 -6.15 12.37 23.98
C PHE A 597 -5.26 13.15 24.96
N GLN A 598 -5.81 13.61 26.06
CA GLN A 598 -5.08 14.19 27.18
C GLN A 598 -4.47 13.14 28.13
N ALA A 599 -3.79 12.18 27.62
CA ALA A 599 -3.29 11.00 28.31
C ALA A 599 -2.39 11.26 29.55
N LEU A 600 -1.98 12.50 29.82
CA LEU A 600 -1.19 12.86 30.99
C LEU A 600 -2.05 13.40 32.15
N VAL A 601 -3.35 13.65 31.94
CA VAL A 601 -4.22 14.18 33.00
C VAL A 601 -5.10 13.05 33.53
N PRO A 602 -4.97 12.65 34.79
CA PRO A 602 -5.84 11.64 35.35
C PRO A 602 -7.28 12.19 35.46
N ASN A 603 -8.23 11.40 35.04
CA ASN A 603 -9.61 11.36 35.41
C ASN A 603 -10.30 12.69 35.77
N ARG A 604 -10.66 13.45 34.75
CA ARG A 604 -11.52 14.63 34.95
C ARG A 604 -12.98 14.17 35.14
N PRO A 605 -13.72 14.70 36.13
CA PRO A 605 -15.11 14.33 36.37
C PRO A 605 -16.02 14.47 35.14
N GLU A 606 -15.72 15.46 34.29
CA GLU A 606 -16.50 15.78 33.10
C GLU A 606 -16.53 14.67 32.06
N ILE A 607 -15.45 13.87 31.95
CA ILE A 607 -15.42 12.76 31.01
C ILE A 607 -16.44 11.68 31.36
N TRP A 608 -16.69 11.48 32.67
CA TRP A 608 -17.65 10.50 33.12
C TRP A 608 -19.09 10.89 32.80
N THR A 609 -19.37 12.17 32.72
CA THR A 609 -20.66 12.68 32.26
C THR A 609 -20.94 12.26 30.83
N TRP A 610 -19.94 12.42 29.97
CA TRP A 610 -20.03 12.02 28.56
C TRP A 610 -20.04 10.51 28.37
N ILE A 611 -19.28 9.75 29.18
CA ILE A 611 -19.32 8.27 29.14
C ILE A 611 -20.69 7.75 29.55
N ARG A 612 -21.28 8.23 30.65
CA ARG A 612 -22.63 7.87 31.09
C ARG A 612 -23.67 8.19 30.02
N ARG A 613 -23.58 9.34 29.39
CA ARG A 613 -24.48 9.71 28.29
C ARG A 613 -24.34 8.78 27.10
N GLY A 614 -23.14 8.36 26.78
CA GLY A 614 -22.88 7.34 25.75
C GLY A 614 -23.48 5.98 26.11
N ASP A 615 -23.33 5.52 27.36
CA ASP A 615 -23.97 4.30 27.85
C ASP A 615 -25.52 4.34 27.70
N GLU A 616 -26.15 5.46 28.08
CA GLU A 616 -27.59 5.67 27.90
C GLU A 616 -28.03 5.60 26.44
N LEU A 617 -27.28 6.24 25.53
CA LEU A 617 -27.57 6.24 24.11
C LEU A 617 -27.42 4.85 23.47
N LEU A 618 -26.48 4.04 23.98
CA LEU A 618 -26.27 2.66 23.49
C LEU A 618 -27.32 1.71 24.05
N ALA A 619 -27.88 1.97 25.23
CA ALA A 619 -28.96 1.20 25.82
C ALA A 619 -30.30 1.45 25.12
N GLY A 620 -30.52 2.65 24.58
CA GLY A 620 -31.82 3.10 24.04
C GLY A 620 -32.06 2.85 22.55
N GLY A 621 -31.18 2.16 21.80
CA GLY A 621 -31.45 1.99 20.38
C GLY A 621 -30.40 1.25 19.54
N ASP A 622 -30.76 1.05 18.27
CA ASP A 622 -29.89 0.37 17.27
C ASP A 622 -28.74 1.28 16.84
N ARG A 623 -27.51 0.98 17.29
CA ARG A 623 -26.30 1.68 16.92
C ARG A 623 -25.33 0.73 16.24
N SER A 624 -24.55 1.25 15.29
CA SER A 624 -23.58 0.46 14.55
C SER A 624 -22.56 -0.23 15.47
N GLN A 625 -22.09 -1.39 15.07
CA GLN A 625 -21.05 -2.14 15.81
C GLN A 625 -19.80 -1.29 16.03
N CYS A 626 -19.43 -0.47 15.04
CA CYS A 626 -18.30 0.45 15.16
C CYS A 626 -18.50 1.47 16.29
N THR A 627 -19.69 2.09 16.41
CA THR A 627 -20.00 3.04 17.49
C THR A 627 -19.91 2.37 18.85
N ARG A 628 -20.41 1.13 18.98
CA ARG A 628 -20.32 0.35 20.22
C ARG A 628 -18.87 0.03 20.58
N ALA A 629 -18.08 -0.46 19.61
CA ALA A 629 -16.66 -0.76 19.79
C ALA A 629 -15.85 0.49 20.18
N GLU A 630 -16.14 1.62 19.56
CA GLU A 630 -15.46 2.90 19.84
C GLU A 630 -15.77 3.40 21.24
N HIS A 631 -17.03 3.40 21.63
CA HIS A 631 -17.45 3.81 22.98
C HIS A 631 -16.84 2.94 24.08
N LEU A 632 -16.96 1.61 23.95
CA LEU A 632 -16.38 0.67 24.92
C LEU A 632 -14.86 0.80 25.00
N GLY A 633 -14.17 1.00 23.87
CA GLY A 633 -12.74 1.25 23.84
C GLY A 633 -12.35 2.53 24.59
N HIS A 634 -13.07 3.61 24.40
CA HIS A 634 -12.85 4.86 25.14
C HIS A 634 -13.12 4.70 26.63
N LYS A 635 -14.25 4.06 27.01
CA LYS A 635 -14.61 3.78 28.39
C LYS A 635 -13.55 2.93 29.09
N GLY A 636 -13.12 1.84 28.46
CA GLY A 636 -12.08 0.95 28.98
C GLY A 636 -10.74 1.66 29.17
N TYR A 637 -10.35 2.52 28.22
CA TYR A 637 -9.14 3.33 28.36
C TYR A 637 -9.24 4.29 29.56
N VAL A 638 -10.36 5.00 29.75
CA VAL A 638 -10.56 5.91 30.88
C VAL A 638 -10.53 5.13 32.21
N LEU A 639 -11.18 3.98 32.26
CA LEU A 639 -11.14 3.08 33.42
C LEU A 639 -9.71 2.66 33.76
N SER A 640 -8.90 2.32 32.75
CA SER A 640 -7.50 1.93 32.95
C SER A 640 -6.66 3.04 33.57
N ARG A 641 -7.03 4.31 33.38
CA ARG A 641 -6.34 5.49 33.93
C ARG A 641 -6.91 5.97 35.26
N SER A 642 -8.08 5.47 35.66
CA SER A 642 -8.71 5.78 36.95
C SER A 642 -8.48 4.72 38.02
N GLY A 643 -7.91 3.57 37.69
CA GLY A 643 -7.49 2.54 38.63
C GLY A 643 -8.25 1.22 38.65
N PRO A 644 -9.54 1.10 38.22
CA PRO A 644 -10.24 -0.19 38.27
C PRO A 644 -9.83 -1.09 37.09
N LEU A 645 -8.58 -1.59 37.12
CA LEU A 645 -7.95 -2.32 36.01
C LEU A 645 -8.72 -3.57 35.57
N ARG A 646 -9.31 -4.32 36.51
CA ARG A 646 -10.14 -5.50 36.16
C ARG A 646 -11.42 -5.13 35.44
N GLU A 647 -12.01 -3.99 35.77
CA GLU A 647 -13.17 -3.48 35.03
C GLU A 647 -12.75 -2.95 33.66
N ALA A 648 -11.61 -2.26 33.57
CA ALA A 648 -11.02 -1.83 32.30
C ALA A 648 -10.75 -3.01 31.39
N GLU A 649 -10.15 -4.09 31.89
CA GLU A 649 -9.93 -5.34 31.16
C GLU A 649 -11.25 -5.89 30.59
N ARG A 650 -12.27 -6.04 31.42
CA ARG A 650 -13.58 -6.58 31.02
C ARG A 650 -14.20 -5.73 29.90
N VAL A 651 -14.19 -4.42 30.05
CA VAL A 651 -14.76 -3.50 29.05
C VAL A 651 -13.96 -3.52 27.75
N LEU A 652 -12.62 -3.56 27.79
CA LEU A 652 -11.77 -3.63 26.61
C LEU A 652 -11.88 -4.97 25.90
N ARG A 653 -12.01 -6.10 26.61
CA ARG A 653 -12.29 -7.39 25.99
C ARG A 653 -13.62 -7.37 25.22
N SER A 654 -14.64 -6.73 25.80
CA SER A 654 -15.94 -6.53 25.13
C SER A 654 -15.78 -5.63 23.88
N ALA A 655 -14.96 -4.58 23.95
CA ALA A 655 -14.64 -3.73 22.80
C ALA A 655 -13.90 -4.49 21.69
N CYS A 656 -12.94 -5.37 22.05
CA CYS A 656 -12.19 -6.23 21.13
C CYS A 656 -13.03 -7.40 20.57
N GLY A 657 -14.22 -7.65 21.09
CA GLY A 657 -15.17 -8.63 20.54
C GLY A 657 -15.81 -8.18 19.22
N TYR A 658 -15.77 -6.89 18.90
CA TYR A 658 -16.20 -6.35 17.61
C TYR A 658 -15.06 -6.45 16.61
N ARG A 659 -15.24 -7.33 15.62
CA ARG A 659 -14.24 -7.66 14.60
C ARG A 659 -14.73 -7.28 13.22
N ASP A 660 -13.77 -7.18 12.28
CA ASP A 660 -14.04 -6.96 10.85
C ASP A 660 -14.90 -5.71 10.58
N LEU A 661 -14.66 -4.65 11.35
CA LEU A 661 -15.41 -3.40 11.22
C LEU A 661 -15.21 -2.70 9.87
N GLY A 662 -14.22 -3.13 9.09
CA GLY A 662 -13.92 -2.70 7.71
C GLY A 662 -13.39 -1.28 7.56
N GLY A 663 -12.66 -1.05 6.50
CA GLY A 663 -12.21 0.28 6.05
C GLY A 663 -11.58 1.14 7.15
N ASN A 664 -12.05 2.37 7.30
CA ASN A 664 -11.55 3.34 8.29
C ASN A 664 -11.79 2.94 9.76
N HIS A 665 -12.54 1.88 10.03
CA HIS A 665 -12.90 1.46 11.39
C HIS A 665 -11.95 0.38 11.95
N ALA A 666 -11.13 -0.27 11.12
CA ALA A 666 -10.10 -1.21 11.57
C ALA A 666 -9.12 -0.58 12.58
N ARG A 667 -8.89 0.73 12.47
CA ARG A 667 -8.13 1.49 13.47
C ARG A 667 -8.75 1.49 14.88
N VAL A 668 -10.07 1.38 14.98
CA VAL A 668 -10.76 1.26 16.27
C VAL A 668 -10.43 -0.07 16.90
N GLU A 669 -10.39 -1.13 16.11
CA GLU A 669 -9.99 -2.47 16.52
C GLU A 669 -8.54 -2.47 17.03
N ALA A 670 -7.59 -2.02 16.22
CA ALA A 670 -6.16 -1.97 16.60
C ALA A 670 -5.93 -1.11 17.86
N ARG A 671 -6.63 0.01 17.99
CA ARG A 671 -6.57 0.86 19.19
C ARG A 671 -7.07 0.13 20.43
N ASN A 672 -8.24 -0.54 20.34
CA ASN A 672 -8.83 -1.25 21.47
C ASN A 672 -7.95 -2.42 21.92
N MET A 673 -7.34 -3.14 20.97
CA MET A 673 -6.37 -4.19 21.22
C MET A 673 -5.10 -3.65 21.92
N THR A 674 -4.59 -2.51 21.48
CA THR A 674 -3.44 -1.84 22.09
C THR A 674 -3.74 -1.41 23.54
N ASP A 675 -4.93 -0.86 23.78
CA ASP A 675 -5.39 -0.46 25.10
C ASP A 675 -5.55 -1.68 26.03
N LEU A 676 -6.12 -2.78 25.53
CA LEU A 676 -6.25 -4.03 26.27
C LEU A 676 -4.87 -4.61 26.60
N ALA A 677 -3.94 -4.60 25.66
CA ALA A 677 -2.58 -5.09 25.88
C ALA A 677 -1.84 -4.26 26.97
N ASP A 678 -2.01 -2.94 27.02
CA ASP A 678 -1.41 -2.11 28.08
C ASP A 678 -2.02 -2.47 29.46
N VAL A 679 -3.32 -2.76 29.55
CA VAL A 679 -3.98 -3.22 30.79
C VAL A 679 -3.49 -4.60 31.19
N LEU A 680 -3.43 -5.55 30.27
CA LEU A 680 -2.95 -6.92 30.52
C LEU A 680 -1.49 -6.92 30.99
N ARG A 681 -0.64 -6.10 30.40
CA ARG A 681 0.75 -5.89 30.82
C ARG A 681 0.82 -5.45 32.30
N ILE A 682 -0.01 -4.48 32.71
CA ILE A 682 -0.05 -3.99 34.09
C ILE A 682 -0.56 -5.07 35.04
N LEU A 683 -1.47 -5.94 34.57
CA LEU A 683 -1.97 -7.08 35.34
C LEU A 683 -1.03 -8.29 35.34
N GLY A 684 0.18 -8.19 34.77
CA GLY A 684 1.18 -9.24 34.71
C GLY A 684 0.93 -10.33 33.67
N GLN A 685 -0.07 -10.18 32.79
CA GLN A 685 -0.43 -11.13 31.72
C GLN A 685 0.36 -10.85 30.44
N HIS A 686 1.68 -10.94 30.49
CA HIS A 686 2.58 -10.45 29.43
C HIS A 686 2.46 -11.21 28.11
N ASP A 687 2.25 -12.52 28.12
CA ASP A 687 2.16 -13.33 26.90
C ASP A 687 0.86 -13.03 26.15
N GLU A 688 -0.23 -12.80 26.87
CA GLU A 688 -1.49 -12.41 26.26
C GLU A 688 -1.43 -10.97 25.73
N ALA A 689 -0.80 -10.06 26.48
CA ALA A 689 -0.56 -8.68 26.02
C ALA A 689 0.25 -8.65 24.72
N ALA A 690 1.29 -9.49 24.59
CA ALA A 690 2.08 -9.60 23.38
C ALA A 690 1.24 -10.05 22.18
N ARG A 691 0.39 -11.05 22.33
CA ARG A 691 -0.50 -11.52 21.26
C ARG A 691 -1.44 -10.42 20.74
N TRP A 692 -2.04 -9.64 21.66
CA TRP A 692 -2.90 -8.53 21.29
C TRP A 692 -2.15 -7.39 20.59
N LEU A 693 -0.89 -7.14 20.95
CA LEU A 693 -0.04 -6.17 20.26
C LEU A 693 0.37 -6.63 18.87
N ASP A 694 0.65 -7.91 18.68
CA ASP A 694 0.98 -8.47 17.36
C ASP A 694 -0.23 -8.39 16.42
N GLU A 695 -1.43 -8.67 16.92
CA GLU A 695 -2.66 -8.54 16.16
C GLU A 695 -2.95 -7.07 15.81
N ALA A 696 -2.80 -6.14 16.75
CA ALA A 696 -2.94 -4.71 16.52
C ALA A 696 -1.90 -4.20 15.49
N ALA A 697 -0.65 -4.68 15.55
CA ALA A 697 0.41 -4.34 14.61
C ALA A 697 0.07 -4.83 13.20
N THR A 698 -0.50 -6.04 13.08
CA THR A 698 -0.98 -6.59 11.82
C THR A 698 -2.06 -5.70 11.19
N ILE A 699 -3.03 -5.24 11.98
CA ILE A 699 -4.08 -4.33 11.50
C ILE A 699 -3.48 -2.98 11.07
N HIS A 700 -2.53 -2.42 11.83
CA HIS A 700 -1.85 -1.19 11.44
C HIS A 700 -1.08 -1.34 10.13
N ALA A 701 -0.37 -2.46 9.94
CA ALA A 701 0.35 -2.77 8.72
C ALA A 701 -0.58 -2.93 7.52
N CYS A 702 -1.70 -3.65 7.69
CA CYS A 702 -2.68 -3.89 6.63
C CYS A 702 -3.39 -2.62 6.13
N HIS A 703 -3.50 -1.58 6.94
CA HIS A 703 -4.28 -0.39 6.60
C HIS A 703 -3.46 0.84 6.27
N ASP A 704 -2.12 0.70 6.15
CA ASP A 704 -1.19 1.80 5.85
C ASP A 704 -1.56 3.10 6.61
N TYR A 705 -1.66 2.98 7.94
CA TYR A 705 -1.85 4.12 8.83
C TYR A 705 -0.51 4.59 9.38
N PRO A 706 0.32 5.30 8.56
CA PRO A 706 1.49 5.96 9.08
C PRO A 706 1.00 7.14 9.88
N GLY A 707 1.41 7.28 11.08
CA GLY A 707 1.13 8.50 11.79
C GLY A 707 0.76 8.29 13.24
N ASP A 708 0.08 9.24 13.79
CA ASP A 708 -0.22 9.42 15.19
C ASP A 708 -0.91 8.23 15.90
N LYS A 709 -1.32 7.20 15.16
CA LYS A 709 -2.03 6.03 15.68
C LYS A 709 -1.10 4.86 15.95
N ALA A 710 -0.06 4.72 15.15
CA ALA A 710 1.00 3.73 15.38
C ALA A 710 1.92 4.14 16.54
N ASP A 711 1.99 5.42 16.91
CA ASP A 711 2.84 5.88 18.02
C ASP A 711 2.40 5.32 19.38
N HIS A 712 1.10 5.16 19.59
CA HIS A 712 0.58 4.54 20.80
C HIS A 712 0.93 3.04 20.87
N LEU A 713 0.75 2.31 19.79
CA LEU A 713 1.16 0.91 19.67
C LEU A 713 2.65 0.74 19.99
N LEU A 714 3.52 1.49 19.32
CA LEU A 714 4.97 1.47 19.54
C LEU A 714 5.35 1.80 20.98
N THR A 715 4.62 2.72 21.61
CA THR A 715 4.85 3.06 23.02
C THR A 715 4.50 1.90 23.96
N VAL A 716 3.42 1.17 23.72
CA VAL A 716 3.02 0.01 24.52
C VAL A 716 3.95 -1.19 24.24
N GLN A 717 4.35 -1.41 22.99
CA GLN A 717 5.38 -2.39 22.64
C GLN A 717 6.69 -2.14 23.40
N ALA A 718 7.14 -0.87 23.46
CA ALA A 718 8.35 -0.51 24.21
C ALA A 718 8.25 -0.79 25.71
N LYS A 719 7.05 -0.70 26.30
CA LYS A 719 6.80 -1.02 27.71
C LYS A 719 6.81 -2.52 28.00
N LEU A 720 6.43 -3.34 27.03
CA LEU A 720 6.38 -4.79 27.17
C LEU A 720 7.73 -5.45 26.82
N GLU A 721 8.56 -4.78 26.02
CA GLU A 721 9.82 -5.32 25.49
C GLU A 721 10.86 -5.50 26.60
N ARG A 722 11.40 -6.72 26.72
CA ARG A 722 12.44 -7.06 27.70
C ARG A 722 13.83 -6.62 27.26
N ASP A 723 14.10 -6.55 25.95
CA ASP A 723 15.37 -6.04 25.42
C ASP A 723 15.39 -4.50 25.41
N PRO A 724 16.24 -3.86 26.22
CA PRO A 724 16.31 -2.39 26.22
C PRO A 724 16.72 -1.74 24.89
N ALA A 725 17.40 -2.48 24.01
CA ALA A 725 17.77 -1.95 22.70
C ALA A 725 16.56 -1.90 21.76
N ARG A 726 15.74 -2.95 21.76
CA ARG A 726 14.47 -3.00 21.02
C ARG A 726 13.46 -1.99 21.56
N ALA A 727 13.30 -1.93 22.89
CA ALA A 727 12.45 -0.92 23.53
C ALA A 727 12.82 0.51 23.09
N ARG A 728 14.12 0.85 23.09
CA ARG A 728 14.60 2.16 22.58
C ARG A 728 14.34 2.34 21.09
N SER A 729 14.34 1.27 20.30
CA SER A 729 14.01 1.33 18.85
C SER A 729 12.54 1.71 18.65
N HIS A 730 11.63 1.05 19.36
CA HIS A 730 10.19 1.39 19.32
C HIS A 730 9.95 2.85 19.74
N LEU A 731 10.58 3.32 20.83
CA LEU A 731 10.44 4.71 21.29
C LEU A 731 11.00 5.72 20.28
N ARG A 732 12.13 5.42 19.61
CA ARG A 732 12.64 6.30 18.53
C ARG A 732 11.66 6.41 17.36
N SER A 733 11.01 5.32 17.00
CA SER A 733 10.00 5.31 15.95
C SER A 733 8.74 6.07 16.36
N ALA A 734 8.23 5.85 17.57
CA ALA A 734 7.13 6.62 18.14
C ALA A 734 7.44 8.12 18.17
N LYS A 735 8.63 8.49 18.63
CA LYS A 735 9.11 9.88 18.70
C LYS A 735 9.13 10.55 17.31
N ARG A 736 9.63 9.86 16.27
CA ARG A 736 9.62 10.39 14.90
C ARG A 736 8.21 10.70 14.43
N ILE A 737 7.28 9.78 14.67
CA ILE A 737 5.87 9.96 14.32
C ILE A 737 5.29 11.15 15.06
N GLN A 738 5.44 11.22 16.38
CA GLN A 738 4.91 12.29 17.23
C GLN A 738 5.46 13.66 16.88
N THR A 739 6.75 13.76 16.55
CA THR A 739 7.37 15.01 16.10
C THR A 739 6.82 15.43 14.74
N ARG A 740 6.78 14.51 13.77
CA ARG A 740 6.27 14.78 12.43
C ARG A 740 4.82 15.30 12.45
N PHE A 741 3.99 14.73 13.30
CA PHE A 741 2.57 15.05 13.36
C PHE A 741 2.21 16.04 14.49
N SER A 742 3.19 16.64 15.16
CA SER A 742 2.99 17.59 16.26
C SER A 742 2.14 17.05 17.42
N ASN A 743 2.19 15.74 17.67
CA ASN A 743 1.57 15.12 18.84
C ASN A 743 2.42 15.39 20.08
N ARG A 744 2.30 16.61 20.65
CA ARG A 744 3.15 17.08 21.75
C ARG A 744 2.93 16.31 23.05
N VAL A 745 1.69 15.93 23.32
CA VAL A 745 1.32 15.14 24.52
C VAL A 745 1.93 13.75 24.45
N GLY A 746 1.81 13.07 23.30
CA GLY A 746 2.46 11.78 23.06
C GLY A 746 3.98 11.85 23.15
N LEU A 747 4.58 12.93 22.61
CA LEU A 747 6.02 13.15 22.64
C LEU A 747 6.58 13.26 24.09
N VAL A 748 5.89 13.95 24.99
CA VAL A 748 6.27 14.01 26.40
C VAL A 748 6.29 12.62 27.04
N ARG A 749 5.27 11.79 26.79
CA ARG A 749 5.21 10.42 27.26
C ARG A 749 6.41 9.61 26.78
N THR A 750 6.70 9.67 25.48
CA THR A 750 7.84 8.95 24.89
C THR A 750 9.18 9.42 25.47
N LEU A 751 9.37 10.71 25.67
CA LEU A 751 10.59 11.26 26.29
C LEU A 751 10.76 10.80 27.75
N LEU A 752 9.68 10.68 28.51
CA LEU A 752 9.70 10.16 29.87
C LEU A 752 10.11 8.67 29.89
N LEU A 753 9.59 7.86 28.97
CA LEU A 753 10.01 6.46 28.82
C LEU A 753 11.45 6.34 28.32
N GLU A 754 11.89 7.16 27.35
CA GLU A 754 13.31 7.24 26.94
C GLU A 754 14.25 7.58 28.12
N ALA A 755 13.82 8.48 29.03
CA ALA A 755 14.59 8.82 30.20
C ALA A 755 14.79 7.61 31.14
N ARG A 756 13.74 6.81 31.37
CA ARG A 756 13.81 5.57 32.16
C ARG A 756 14.74 4.52 31.56
N LEU A 757 14.78 4.41 30.24
CA LEU A 757 15.63 3.45 29.51
C LEU A 757 17.03 4.01 29.22
N SER A 758 17.39 5.17 29.74
CA SER A 758 18.68 5.79 29.51
C SER A 758 19.78 5.09 30.31
N LYS A 759 20.91 4.78 29.65
CA LYS A 759 22.07 4.13 30.30
C LYS A 759 22.84 5.05 31.27
N THR A 760 22.68 6.34 31.16
CA THR A 760 23.40 7.32 31.99
C THR A 760 22.44 8.41 32.47
N ARG A 761 22.73 8.96 33.66
CA ARG A 761 21.99 10.10 34.25
C ARG A 761 22.00 11.30 33.31
N ARG A 762 23.13 11.61 32.71
CA ARG A 762 23.26 12.73 31.76
C ARG A 762 22.33 12.58 30.54
N ALA A 763 22.10 11.34 30.08
CA ALA A 763 21.14 11.11 28.99
C ALA A 763 19.69 11.28 29.45
N ALA A 764 19.35 10.84 30.67
CA ALA A 764 18.03 11.06 31.25
C ALA A 764 17.75 12.56 31.47
N ASP A 765 18.73 13.29 31.97
CA ASP A 765 18.60 14.73 32.24
C ASP A 765 18.42 15.54 30.93
N ARG A 766 19.03 15.12 29.81
CA ARG A 766 18.74 15.71 28.50
C ARG A 766 17.27 15.52 28.10
N ARG A 767 16.68 14.38 28.43
CA ARG A 767 15.23 14.15 28.19
C ARG A 767 14.37 15.02 29.08
N LYS A 768 14.78 15.20 30.35
CA LYS A 768 14.14 16.15 31.29
C LYS A 768 14.09 17.56 30.70
N ALA A 769 15.20 18.05 30.16
CA ALA A 769 15.26 19.37 29.55
C ALA A 769 14.27 19.51 28.37
N GLN A 770 14.18 18.49 27.51
CA GLN A 770 13.20 18.47 26.42
C GLN A 770 11.74 18.44 26.92
N VAL A 771 11.46 17.71 27.99
CA VAL A 771 10.13 17.68 28.62
C VAL A 771 9.78 19.04 29.23
N LEU A 772 10.73 19.71 29.90
CA LEU A 772 10.53 21.04 30.45
C LEU A 772 10.25 22.08 29.37
N ASP A 773 10.98 22.02 28.24
CA ASP A 773 10.76 22.92 27.11
C ASP A 773 9.34 22.71 26.52
N LEU A 774 8.91 21.47 26.30
CA LEU A 774 7.55 21.18 25.87
C LEU A 774 6.48 21.60 26.87
N ARG A 775 6.75 21.47 28.17
CA ARG A 775 5.84 21.91 29.25
C ARG A 775 5.58 23.41 29.14
N GLU A 776 6.60 24.22 28.89
CA GLU A 776 6.44 25.66 28.72
C GLU A 776 5.69 26.07 27.46
N GLN A 777 5.81 25.29 26.39
CA GLN A 777 5.16 25.58 25.10
C GLN A 777 3.69 25.11 25.05
N VAL A 778 3.26 24.17 25.91
CA VAL A 778 1.95 23.51 25.83
C VAL A 778 1.12 23.82 27.08
N PRO A 779 0.01 24.59 26.96
CA PRO A 779 -0.80 25.02 28.11
C PRO A 779 -1.26 23.86 29.00
N ASP A 780 -1.72 22.76 28.42
CA ASP A 780 -2.23 21.63 29.20
C ASP A 780 -1.13 20.90 29.98
N LEU A 781 0.11 20.94 29.53
CA LEU A 781 1.24 20.33 30.20
C LEU A 781 1.74 21.20 31.38
N ARG A 782 1.57 22.53 31.32
CA ARG A 782 1.92 23.42 32.43
C ARG A 782 1.10 23.13 33.68
N SER A 783 -0.18 22.86 33.49
CA SER A 783 -1.14 22.57 34.58
C SER A 783 -1.27 21.08 34.92
N CYS A 784 -0.43 20.21 34.38
CA CYS A 784 -0.53 18.77 34.58
C CYS A 784 0.09 18.33 35.93
N PRO A 785 -0.71 17.92 36.94
CA PRO A 785 -0.21 17.53 38.26
C PRO A 785 0.71 16.31 38.24
N LEU A 786 0.41 15.34 37.34
CA LEU A 786 1.21 14.13 37.19
C LEU A 786 2.61 14.47 36.65
N LEU A 787 2.69 15.34 35.65
CA LEU A 787 3.98 15.77 35.08
C LEU A 787 4.79 16.55 36.09
N ALA A 788 4.15 17.43 36.88
CA ALA A 788 4.81 18.17 37.98
C ALA A 788 5.45 17.18 38.98
N ARG A 789 4.68 16.19 39.48
CA ARG A 789 5.20 15.18 40.43
C ARG A 789 6.35 14.38 39.87
N ILE A 790 6.32 13.99 38.57
CA ILE A 790 7.41 13.26 37.92
C ILE A 790 8.69 14.14 37.88
N LEU A 791 8.54 15.39 37.51
CA LEU A 791 9.68 16.33 37.43
C LEU A 791 10.29 16.65 38.79
N ASP A 792 9.48 16.76 39.84
CA ASP A 792 9.92 17.01 41.22
C ASP A 792 10.67 15.77 41.77
N ARG A 793 10.21 14.58 41.46
CA ARG A 793 10.84 13.29 41.89
C ARG A 793 11.79 12.72 40.81
N TRP A 794 12.34 13.55 39.95
CA TRP A 794 13.14 13.10 38.79
C TRP A 794 14.31 12.19 39.12
N PRO A 795 15.11 12.39 40.19
CA PRO A 795 16.18 11.44 40.48
C PRO A 795 15.71 10.04 40.73
N GLN A 796 14.56 9.88 41.41
CA GLN A 796 13.93 8.58 41.69
C GLN A 796 13.33 8.00 40.43
N TRP A 797 12.68 8.82 39.60
CA TRP A 797 12.14 8.42 38.30
C TRP A 797 13.20 7.89 37.33
N ALA A 798 14.33 8.54 37.24
CA ALA A 798 15.41 8.20 36.33
C ALA A 798 16.29 7.03 36.83
N SER A 799 16.29 6.71 38.13
CA SER A 799 17.08 5.65 38.71
C SER A 799 16.39 4.28 38.79
N CYS A 800 15.11 4.21 38.51
CA CYS A 800 14.31 2.95 38.43
C CYS A 800 14.68 2.00 37.28
N CYS A 801 15.84 2.18 36.64
CA CYS A 801 16.25 1.43 35.44
C CYS A 801 16.64 -0.02 35.69
N GLN A 802 16.59 -0.57 36.91
CA GLN A 802 17.09 -1.92 37.22
C GLN A 802 16.08 -2.90 37.80
N ALA A 803 14.87 -2.52 38.13
CA ALA A 803 13.86 -3.44 38.63
C ALA A 803 12.56 -3.31 37.82
N VAL A 804 12.35 -4.27 36.92
CA VAL A 804 11.04 -4.51 36.29
C VAL A 804 10.24 -5.35 37.27
N ASP A 805 9.81 -4.73 38.37
CA ASP A 805 8.73 -5.29 39.21
C ASP A 805 7.76 -4.16 39.56
N PRO A 806 6.65 -4.03 38.80
CA PRO A 806 5.74 -2.87 38.93
C PRO A 806 4.69 -3.06 40.04
N VAL A 807 4.75 -4.06 40.86
CA VAL A 807 3.63 -4.43 41.78
C VAL A 807 3.91 -4.12 43.24
N THR A 808 5.11 -3.72 43.62
CA THR A 808 5.42 -3.48 45.04
C THR A 808 5.71 -2.01 45.34
N GLU A 809 4.92 -1.49 46.23
CA GLU A 809 5.27 -0.47 47.23
C GLU A 809 5.09 1.02 46.90
N HIS A 810 4.17 1.54 46.23
CA HIS A 810 3.63 2.88 46.59
C HIS A 810 2.43 3.19 45.69
N GLY A 811 1.29 3.55 46.27
CA GLY A 811 0.05 3.91 45.59
C GLY A 811 0.11 5.13 44.64
N ASP A 812 1.23 5.35 44.00
CA ASP A 812 1.51 6.43 43.05
C ASP A 812 1.34 5.94 41.61
N SER A 813 0.48 6.64 40.88
CA SER A 813 0.08 6.41 39.47
C SER A 813 1.23 6.47 38.43
N PHE A 814 2.49 6.24 38.78
CA PHE A 814 3.65 6.29 37.86
C PHE A 814 3.62 5.22 36.75
N TRP A 815 2.91 4.12 36.95
CA TRP A 815 2.75 3.03 36.01
C TRP A 815 1.77 3.35 34.88
N LEU A 816 1.00 4.46 35.00
CA LEU A 816 0.03 4.90 34.01
C LEU A 816 0.67 5.55 32.76
N LEU A 817 1.96 5.90 32.82
CA LEU A 817 2.71 6.41 31.68
C LEU A 817 3.22 5.29 30.81
#